data_affc85f19858d0fdd06257326f5ad8c7
#
_entry.id   affc85f19858d0fdd06257326f5ad8c7
#
_cell.length_a   1.000
_cell.length_b   1.000
_cell.length_c   1.000
_cell.angle_alpha   90.00
_cell.angle_beta   90.00
_cell.angle_gamma   90.00
#
_symmetry.space_group_name_H-M   'P 1'
#
loop_
_entity.id
_entity.type
_entity.pdbx_description
1 polymer ?
#
loop_
_entity_poly.entity_id
_entity_poly.type
_entity_poly.pdbx_seq_one_letter_code
_entity_poly.pdbx_strand_id
1 'polypeptide(L)'
;MAGRTKFNGQTYVCPYCFHCFSYQHVRDKHILECSTHTPQTVTYPELEKDAVLHYKATLKEFLVPYVLYVDFESFLVPSADKDSVNEHVRSGFCCLKVSKFDDEIFEPYVYSGPDVVSKFYEHIYREQEVICAKLNVQMNMTPLTDEERSEYENASTCPNCNGSFDQTSCRKVRHHCHTTGHFLGAVCSKCNLQLKYSKRKRPDNRNDEFFIPIVAHNMKNYDSHLIIKGCERGVLQDISVIPSNTEKFVAFQIGKLRFLDSFQFLTASLDKLVNTLPSDAFKFTSRFSPVPHLVKQKGVYPYEYMTDLSKFYEPRLPPKDKFYSSLRETDITDEDYDRACNIWTAYKCKTMKDFHDAYLTTDVLLLADVFENFRCICMQKYGFDPAHFYTTPGLSFQACLKMTGAKLDLFMDPEKHLFIENNIRGGISVIANRYAKANNKYTDDQLDSTRPTSFINYIDANNLYGYAMSQPLPTGNFIFLTEDEIVRLDILNVLDDHPTGYILEVDMDYPHDLHELHNDYPLAPEKILIKKEMLSPYTQSFPDQVVASEKLVPNLNDKTKYVTHYVNLKLYIRLGMRLTRIHRILEFTQHPWIKPYVDFNTDKRQQATTDFERDFYKLINNYVFGKTMENLRNRMNVNLANDQIKAKKLIASPTFKHLEIINSDLVMIHRLKAKIHQNKPIYTGFSILEISKAHMYRFHYDVMLAKYGLDCRLLFTDTDSFCYSIRTDDVYDDMTTFLDHLDTSSYPKDHPLYTSRNAKGLGKFKDECNGVAPLEFVGLRSKMYSLLVSREQTKMTAKGVKKSYIEKHVTHQIFLHTLQNKTCTVARFLNFRSRNHTLKTQQINKICLSAYDDKRFLLWDGQNSLAYGHKDIV
;
A
#
# COMPACT_ATOMS: atom_id res chain seq x y z
N MET A 1 -7.56 -3.73 -40.95
CA MET A 1 -8.27 -3.18 -39.77
C MET A 1 -9.77 -2.88 -39.97
N ALA A 2 -10.29 -3.10 -41.13
CA ALA A 2 -11.68 -2.81 -41.48
C ALA A 2 -12.77 -3.64 -40.78
N GLY A 3 -12.45 -4.52 -39.88
CA GLY A 3 -13.41 -5.36 -39.15
C GLY A 3 -13.65 -5.00 -37.65
N ARG A 4 -13.09 -3.89 -37.20
CA ARG A 4 -13.17 -3.50 -35.75
C ARG A 4 -14.22 -2.46 -35.41
N THR A 5 -14.76 -1.75 -36.39
CA THR A 5 -15.81 -0.77 -36.17
C THR A 5 -17.01 -1.07 -37.08
N LYS A 6 -18.22 -0.82 -36.61
CA LYS A 6 -19.45 -0.86 -37.43
C LYS A 6 -19.58 0.37 -38.35
N PHE A 7 -18.53 1.19 -38.43
CA PHE A 7 -18.51 2.42 -39.21
C PHE A 7 -18.01 2.13 -40.65
N ASN A 8 -18.79 2.50 -41.65
CA ASN A 8 -18.49 2.27 -43.08
C ASN A 8 -17.57 3.36 -43.69
N GLY A 9 -17.08 4.32 -42.90
CA GLY A 9 -16.20 5.40 -43.35
C GLY A 9 -14.73 5.12 -43.05
N GLN A 10 -13.86 6.04 -43.51
CA GLN A 10 -12.44 6.02 -43.20
C GLN A 10 -12.23 6.23 -41.70
N THR A 11 -11.44 5.36 -41.05
CA THR A 11 -11.11 5.44 -39.62
C THR A 11 -9.62 5.74 -39.44
N TYR A 12 -9.31 6.62 -38.49
CA TYR A 12 -7.95 7.04 -38.14
C TYR A 12 -7.55 6.42 -36.79
N VAL A 13 -6.56 5.55 -36.83
CA VAL A 13 -6.16 4.77 -35.62
C VAL A 13 -4.99 5.45 -34.88
N CYS A 14 -5.07 5.58 -33.56
CA CYS A 14 -3.94 5.98 -32.75
C CYS A 14 -2.91 4.85 -32.65
N PRO A 15 -1.62 5.07 -32.95
CA PRO A 15 -0.60 4.03 -32.89
C PRO A 15 -0.24 3.60 -31.45
N TYR A 16 -0.62 4.39 -30.43
CA TYR A 16 -0.31 4.12 -29.03
C TYR A 16 -1.42 3.35 -28.30
N CYS A 17 -2.70 3.79 -28.40
CA CYS A 17 -3.80 3.11 -27.71
C CYS A 17 -4.68 2.25 -28.62
N PHE A 18 -4.47 2.29 -29.93
CA PHE A 18 -5.26 1.60 -30.97
C PHE A 18 -6.74 1.97 -30.95
N HIS A 19 -7.08 3.14 -30.39
CA HIS A 19 -8.42 3.71 -30.50
C HIS A 19 -8.67 4.25 -31.92
N CYS A 20 -9.91 4.06 -32.42
CA CYS A 20 -10.31 4.49 -33.76
C CYS A 20 -11.08 5.80 -33.70
N PHE A 21 -10.71 6.76 -34.51
CA PHE A 21 -11.36 8.07 -34.63
C PHE A 21 -12.01 8.26 -36.01
N SER A 22 -13.14 8.95 -36.05
CA SER A 22 -13.83 9.27 -37.29
C SER A 22 -13.14 10.39 -38.11
N TYR A 23 -12.35 11.24 -37.41
CA TYR A 23 -11.68 12.40 -38.03
C TYR A 23 -10.18 12.40 -37.74
N GLN A 24 -9.39 12.79 -38.74
CA GLN A 24 -7.93 12.82 -38.64
C GLN A 24 -7.45 13.83 -37.58
N HIS A 25 -7.98 15.06 -37.60
CA HIS A 25 -7.57 16.10 -36.67
C HIS A 25 -7.83 15.74 -35.20
N VAL A 26 -8.91 14.99 -34.90
CA VAL A 26 -9.22 14.50 -33.55
C VAL A 26 -8.19 13.45 -33.13
N ARG A 27 -7.83 12.53 -34.04
CA ARG A 27 -6.74 11.57 -33.78
C ARG A 27 -5.41 12.28 -33.56
N ASP A 28 -5.07 13.29 -34.36
CA ASP A 28 -3.79 13.98 -34.26
C ASP A 28 -3.67 14.77 -32.94
N LYS A 29 -4.76 15.44 -32.51
CA LYS A 29 -4.86 16.07 -31.20
C LYS A 29 -4.67 15.01 -30.05
N HIS A 30 -5.38 13.88 -30.14
CA HIS A 30 -5.27 12.81 -29.17
C HIS A 30 -3.85 12.20 -29.08
N ILE A 31 -3.13 12.09 -30.20
CA ILE A 31 -1.76 11.55 -30.22
C ILE A 31 -0.82 12.39 -29.35
N LEU A 32 -0.98 13.70 -29.26
CA LEU A 32 -0.13 14.56 -28.44
C LEU A 32 -0.18 14.15 -26.95
N GLU A 33 -1.34 13.76 -26.45
CA GLU A 33 -1.54 13.31 -25.06
C GLU A 33 -1.20 11.81 -24.89
N CYS A 34 -1.50 10.98 -25.89
CA CYS A 34 -1.38 9.54 -25.82
C CYS A 34 0.06 9.03 -26.06
N SER A 35 0.91 9.81 -26.75
CA SER A 35 2.30 9.44 -27.10
C SER A 35 3.23 9.29 -25.88
N THR A 36 2.83 9.82 -24.73
CA THR A 36 3.57 9.66 -23.47
C THR A 36 3.51 8.23 -22.91
N HIS A 37 2.59 7.39 -23.42
CA HIS A 37 2.37 6.03 -22.96
C HIS A 37 2.94 4.99 -23.93
N THR A 38 3.35 3.84 -23.38
CA THR A 38 3.75 2.68 -24.19
C THR A 38 2.55 2.13 -24.98
N PRO A 39 2.76 1.66 -26.23
CA PRO A 39 1.67 1.14 -27.06
C PRO A 39 0.93 -0.05 -26.42
N GLN A 40 -0.38 0.12 -26.18
CA GLN A 40 -1.27 -0.90 -25.62
C GLN A 40 -2.69 -0.69 -26.18
N THR A 41 -3.45 -1.76 -26.41
CA THR A 41 -4.87 -1.61 -26.77
C THR A 41 -5.65 -1.18 -25.51
N VAL A 42 -6.12 0.06 -25.53
CA VAL A 42 -6.91 0.62 -24.43
C VAL A 42 -8.39 0.54 -24.78
N THR A 43 -9.16 0.02 -23.84
CA THR A 43 -10.63 0.00 -23.91
C THR A 43 -11.21 0.73 -22.71
N TYR A 44 -12.34 1.36 -22.89
CA TYR A 44 -13.07 2.13 -21.90
C TYR A 44 -14.40 1.46 -21.58
N PRO A 45 -15.05 1.79 -20.43
CA PRO A 45 -16.39 1.33 -20.11
C PRO A 45 -17.43 1.69 -21.17
N GLU A 46 -18.46 0.82 -21.30
CA GLU A 46 -19.56 0.98 -22.22
C GLU A 46 -20.85 1.34 -21.44
N LEU A 47 -21.66 2.26 -21.97
CA LEU A 47 -22.80 2.86 -21.29
C LEU A 47 -23.76 1.85 -20.62
N GLU A 48 -24.12 0.77 -21.30
CA GLU A 48 -25.09 -0.21 -20.81
C GLU A 48 -24.47 -1.39 -20.05
N LYS A 49 -23.15 -1.41 -19.91
CA LYS A 49 -22.45 -2.55 -19.31
C LYS A 49 -21.80 -2.21 -17.99
N ASP A 50 -20.85 -1.30 -18.00
CA ASP A 50 -19.91 -1.05 -16.92
C ASP A 50 -19.50 0.42 -16.77
N ALA A 51 -20.27 1.36 -17.37
CA ALA A 51 -20.01 2.79 -17.26
C ALA A 51 -20.24 3.34 -15.85
N VAL A 52 -21.01 2.64 -15.01
CA VAL A 52 -21.26 3.04 -13.62
C VAL A 52 -20.67 2.00 -12.67
N LEU A 53 -19.71 2.44 -11.88
CA LEU A 53 -19.11 1.64 -10.83
C LEU A 53 -19.97 1.76 -9.56
N HIS A 54 -20.49 0.65 -9.10
CA HIS A 54 -21.23 0.54 -7.85
C HIS A 54 -21.00 -0.83 -7.20
N TYR A 55 -21.35 -0.94 -5.95
CA TYR A 55 -21.32 -2.22 -5.26
C TYR A 55 -22.32 -3.20 -5.88
N LYS A 56 -21.88 -4.46 -6.05
CA LYS A 56 -22.73 -5.58 -6.44
C LYS A 56 -22.51 -6.72 -5.45
N ALA A 57 -23.60 -7.22 -4.86
CA ALA A 57 -23.54 -8.39 -3.97
C ALA A 57 -22.81 -9.57 -4.63
N THR A 58 -21.95 -10.22 -3.90
CA THR A 58 -21.09 -11.30 -4.40
C THR A 58 -20.90 -12.38 -3.35
N LEU A 59 -20.35 -13.54 -3.77
CA LEU A 59 -19.95 -14.63 -2.87
C LEU A 59 -18.93 -14.21 -1.81
N LYS A 60 -18.30 -13.03 -1.93
CA LYS A 60 -17.33 -12.50 -0.96
C LYS A 60 -17.96 -12.14 0.39
N GLU A 61 -19.27 -12.07 0.44
CA GLU A 61 -20.06 -11.82 1.67
C GLU A 61 -20.25 -13.09 2.52
N PHE A 62 -19.82 -14.23 2.02
CA PHE A 62 -19.90 -15.50 2.75
C PHE A 62 -18.51 -15.98 3.14
N LEU A 63 -18.42 -16.66 4.28
CA LEU A 63 -17.17 -17.28 4.70
C LEU A 63 -16.74 -18.36 3.71
N VAL A 64 -15.46 -18.38 3.38
CA VAL A 64 -14.87 -19.50 2.66
C VAL A 64 -14.89 -20.71 3.58
N PRO A 65 -15.39 -21.89 3.10
CA PRO A 65 -15.61 -23.07 3.94
C PRO A 65 -14.34 -23.60 4.60
N TYR A 66 -13.24 -23.68 3.85
CA TYR A 66 -11.97 -24.23 4.29
C TYR A 66 -10.83 -23.29 3.93
N VAL A 67 -9.88 -23.11 4.85
CA VAL A 67 -8.63 -22.39 4.63
C VAL A 67 -7.48 -23.28 5.10
N LEU A 68 -6.41 -23.35 4.32
CA LEU A 68 -5.17 -24.01 4.69
C LEU A 68 -4.15 -22.93 5.08
N TYR A 69 -3.59 -23.02 6.29
CA TYR A 69 -2.49 -22.17 6.76
C TYR A 69 -1.19 -22.93 6.62
N VAL A 70 -0.19 -22.30 6.01
CA VAL A 70 1.09 -22.98 5.72
C VAL A 70 2.26 -22.07 6.02
N ASP A 71 3.38 -22.70 6.39
CA ASP A 71 4.68 -22.06 6.50
C ASP A 71 5.77 -23.03 6.10
N PHE A 72 6.93 -22.51 5.63
CA PHE A 72 8.10 -23.26 5.25
C PHE A 72 9.31 -22.78 6.02
N GLU A 73 10.17 -23.73 6.40
CA GLU A 73 11.49 -23.44 6.92
C GLU A 73 12.59 -23.93 5.98
N SER A 74 13.78 -23.34 6.13
CA SER A 74 14.93 -23.63 5.26
C SER A 74 16.22 -23.76 6.04
N PHE A 75 17.09 -24.66 5.56
CA PHE A 75 18.50 -24.64 5.89
C PHE A 75 19.19 -23.48 5.18
N LEU A 76 20.15 -22.85 5.84
CA LEU A 76 21.04 -21.85 5.26
C LEU A 76 22.33 -22.51 4.82
N VAL A 77 22.34 -23.06 3.60
CA VAL A 77 23.49 -23.78 3.05
C VAL A 77 24.53 -22.78 2.55
N PRO A 78 25.81 -22.86 2.98
CA PRO A 78 26.85 -21.97 2.47
C PRO A 78 26.93 -22.00 0.94
N SER A 79 26.93 -20.81 0.32
CA SER A 79 26.91 -20.69 -1.14
C SER A 79 28.34 -20.77 -1.73
N ALA A 80 28.50 -21.51 -2.84
CA ALA A 80 29.72 -21.48 -3.62
C ALA A 80 29.87 -20.21 -4.49
N ASP A 81 28.83 -19.40 -4.60
CA ASP A 81 28.79 -18.17 -5.38
C ASP A 81 29.44 -17.02 -4.59
N LYS A 82 30.43 -16.32 -5.19
CA LYS A 82 31.18 -15.24 -4.53
C LYS A 82 30.33 -14.07 -4.04
N ASP A 83 29.18 -13.85 -4.68
CA ASP A 83 28.27 -12.74 -4.36
C ASP A 83 27.19 -13.14 -3.33
N SER A 84 27.16 -14.40 -2.92
CA SER A 84 26.13 -14.96 -2.03
C SER A 84 26.77 -15.63 -0.81
N VAL A 85 26.19 -15.39 0.37
CA VAL A 85 26.65 -16.01 1.62
C VAL A 85 26.02 -17.41 1.78
N ASN A 86 24.70 -17.49 1.67
CA ASN A 86 23.94 -18.74 1.83
C ASN A 86 22.89 -18.88 0.74
N GLU A 87 22.58 -20.14 0.37
CA GLU A 87 21.39 -20.53 -0.36
C GLU A 87 20.36 -21.10 0.61
N HIS A 88 19.08 -20.75 0.43
CA HIS A 88 17.98 -21.24 1.25
C HIS A 88 17.42 -22.53 0.67
N VAL A 89 17.69 -23.65 1.34
CA VAL A 89 17.24 -24.99 0.96
C VAL A 89 16.17 -25.46 1.93
N ARG A 90 15.03 -25.88 1.42
CA ARG A 90 13.85 -26.28 2.20
C ARG A 90 14.17 -27.36 3.21
N SER A 91 13.80 -27.14 4.47
CA SER A 91 14.02 -28.10 5.58
C SER A 91 12.73 -28.77 6.04
N GLY A 92 11.59 -28.06 5.93
CA GLY A 92 10.29 -28.56 6.35
C GLY A 92 9.15 -27.65 5.96
N PHE A 93 7.91 -28.12 6.16
CA PHE A 93 6.68 -27.33 6.10
C PHE A 93 5.68 -27.80 7.16
N CYS A 94 4.78 -26.90 7.55
CA CYS A 94 3.60 -27.24 8.33
C CYS A 94 2.35 -26.74 7.61
N CYS A 95 1.24 -27.47 7.73
CA CYS A 95 -0.05 -27.13 7.18
C CYS A 95 -1.16 -27.37 8.21
N LEU A 96 -1.96 -26.36 8.49
CA LEU A 96 -3.17 -26.46 9.31
C LEU A 96 -4.41 -26.20 8.45
N LYS A 97 -5.32 -27.14 8.41
CA LYS A 97 -6.66 -26.98 7.83
C LYS A 97 -7.64 -26.43 8.85
N VAL A 98 -8.31 -25.34 8.51
CA VAL A 98 -9.36 -24.72 9.33
C VAL A 98 -10.68 -24.75 8.57
N SER A 99 -11.73 -25.25 9.23
CA SER A 99 -13.10 -25.24 8.73
C SER A 99 -13.96 -24.24 9.50
N LYS A 100 -14.97 -23.68 8.82
CA LYS A 100 -16.04 -22.86 9.41
C LYS A 100 -17.40 -23.51 9.32
N PHE A 101 -17.50 -24.70 8.72
CA PHE A 101 -18.76 -25.33 8.35
C PHE A 101 -18.97 -26.72 8.98
N ASP A 102 -17.91 -27.37 9.38
CA ASP A 102 -17.96 -28.60 10.16
C ASP A 102 -17.27 -28.39 11.53
N ASP A 103 -17.75 -29.10 12.54
CA ASP A 103 -17.17 -29.10 13.89
C ASP A 103 -15.91 -29.97 13.96
N GLU A 104 -15.43 -30.44 12.78
CA GLU A 104 -14.26 -31.31 12.70
C GLU A 104 -12.99 -30.51 12.98
N ILE A 105 -12.18 -31.05 13.86
CA ILE A 105 -10.93 -30.45 14.29
C ILE A 105 -9.81 -31.14 13.55
N PHE A 106 -9.02 -30.36 12.86
CA PHE A 106 -7.88 -30.86 12.09
C PHE A 106 -6.59 -30.52 12.83
N GLU A 107 -5.77 -31.54 13.07
CA GLU A 107 -4.46 -31.36 13.65
C GLU A 107 -3.48 -30.77 12.62
N PRO A 108 -2.48 -29.98 13.05
CA PRO A 108 -1.40 -29.52 12.19
C PRO A 108 -0.63 -30.70 11.61
N TYR A 109 -0.44 -30.70 10.29
CA TYR A 109 0.42 -31.66 9.61
C TYR A 109 1.80 -31.04 9.40
N VAL A 110 2.85 -31.62 9.99
CA VAL A 110 4.22 -31.18 9.86
C VAL A 110 5.06 -32.26 9.17
N TYR A 111 5.93 -31.83 8.25
CA TYR A 111 6.92 -32.67 7.61
C TYR A 111 8.27 -31.96 7.52
N SER A 112 9.33 -32.59 7.99
CA SER A 112 10.70 -32.09 7.90
C SER A 112 11.64 -33.20 7.47
N GLY A 113 12.46 -32.94 6.44
CA GLY A 113 13.35 -33.93 5.84
C GLY A 113 13.64 -33.68 4.37
N PRO A 114 14.03 -34.73 3.62
CA PRO A 114 14.22 -34.63 2.16
C PRO A 114 12.89 -34.43 1.43
N ASP A 115 12.97 -33.94 0.19
CA ASP A 115 11.80 -33.86 -0.74
C ASP A 115 10.60 -33.05 -0.21
N VAL A 116 10.88 -32.02 0.60
CA VAL A 116 9.86 -31.19 1.29
C VAL A 116 8.75 -30.72 0.34
N VAL A 117 9.10 -30.24 -0.87
CA VAL A 117 8.10 -29.68 -1.78
C VAL A 117 7.23 -30.76 -2.42
N SER A 118 7.80 -31.92 -2.77
CA SER A 118 7.03 -33.06 -3.28
C SER A 118 6.02 -33.53 -2.22
N LYS A 119 6.45 -33.61 -0.95
CA LYS A 119 5.57 -33.95 0.20
C LYS A 119 4.50 -32.87 0.47
N PHE A 120 4.85 -31.61 0.29
CA PHE A 120 3.88 -30.52 0.37
C PHE A 120 2.80 -30.66 -0.69
N TYR A 121 3.16 -30.84 -1.97
CA TYR A 121 2.18 -31.00 -3.04
C TYR A 121 1.32 -32.25 -2.85
N GLU A 122 1.90 -33.37 -2.45
CA GLU A 122 1.17 -34.59 -2.11
C GLU A 122 0.10 -34.31 -1.03
N HIS A 123 0.48 -33.60 0.03
CA HIS A 123 -0.42 -33.25 1.12
C HIS A 123 -1.56 -32.30 0.67
N ILE A 124 -1.24 -31.18 0.02
CA ILE A 124 -2.27 -30.18 -0.35
C ILE A 124 -3.22 -30.70 -1.43
N TYR A 125 -2.78 -31.57 -2.33
CA TYR A 125 -3.69 -32.19 -3.31
C TYR A 125 -4.60 -33.21 -2.66
N ARG A 126 -4.13 -34.02 -1.72
CA ARG A 126 -4.98 -34.89 -0.92
C ARG A 126 -6.02 -34.07 -0.15
N GLU A 127 -5.64 -32.96 0.49
CA GLU A 127 -6.57 -32.06 1.15
C GLU A 127 -7.58 -31.44 0.17
N GLN A 128 -7.13 -31.06 -1.02
CA GLN A 128 -8.02 -30.59 -2.09
C GLN A 128 -9.06 -31.63 -2.47
N GLU A 129 -8.68 -32.89 -2.64
CA GLU A 129 -9.60 -33.97 -2.97
C GLU A 129 -10.65 -34.17 -1.86
N VAL A 130 -10.21 -34.23 -0.61
CA VAL A 130 -11.10 -34.38 0.56
C VAL A 130 -12.11 -33.24 0.66
N ILE A 131 -11.61 -31.99 0.57
CA ILE A 131 -12.44 -30.78 0.62
C ILE A 131 -13.42 -30.76 -0.56
N CYS A 132 -12.95 -31.08 -1.77
CA CYS A 132 -13.80 -31.14 -2.96
C CYS A 132 -14.91 -32.21 -2.81
N ALA A 133 -14.59 -33.37 -2.27
CA ALA A 133 -15.58 -34.43 -2.02
C ALA A 133 -16.66 -33.93 -1.04
N LYS A 134 -16.27 -33.33 0.09
CA LYS A 134 -17.19 -32.74 1.08
C LYS A 134 -18.06 -31.63 0.47
N LEU A 135 -17.48 -30.69 -0.29
CA LEU A 135 -18.22 -29.56 -0.88
C LEU A 135 -19.11 -29.96 -2.08
N ASN A 136 -18.88 -31.12 -2.69
CA ASN A 136 -19.72 -31.63 -3.77
C ASN A 136 -21.00 -32.36 -3.25
N VAL A 137 -21.04 -32.69 -1.96
CA VAL A 137 -22.23 -33.24 -1.34
C VAL A 137 -23.25 -32.12 -1.17
N GLN A 138 -24.39 -32.21 -1.90
CA GLN A 138 -25.50 -31.27 -1.74
C GLN A 138 -26.42 -31.77 -0.62
N MET A 139 -26.44 -31.02 0.48
CA MET A 139 -27.39 -31.27 1.58
C MET A 139 -28.68 -30.49 1.31
N ASN A 140 -29.81 -31.17 1.49
CA ASN A 140 -31.11 -30.49 1.52
C ASN A 140 -31.16 -29.57 2.75
N MET A 141 -31.93 -28.49 2.65
CA MET A 141 -32.12 -27.56 3.76
C MET A 141 -32.67 -28.30 4.98
N THR A 142 -32.01 -28.13 6.12
CA THR A 142 -32.50 -28.62 7.42
C THR A 142 -33.82 -27.91 7.78
N PRO A 143 -34.74 -28.54 8.55
CA PRO A 143 -35.90 -27.83 9.08
C PRO A 143 -35.48 -26.58 9.84
N LEU A 144 -36.20 -25.47 9.61
CA LEU A 144 -35.91 -24.21 10.33
C LEU A 144 -36.22 -24.38 11.81
N THR A 145 -35.35 -23.82 12.65
CA THR A 145 -35.68 -23.57 14.07
C THR A 145 -36.79 -22.49 14.17
N ASP A 146 -37.38 -22.33 15.34
CA ASP A 146 -38.44 -21.33 15.55
C ASP A 146 -37.90 -19.90 15.40
N GLU A 147 -36.62 -19.67 15.81
CA GLU A 147 -35.93 -18.39 15.62
C GLU A 147 -35.67 -18.12 14.13
N GLU A 148 -35.13 -19.08 13.39
CA GLU A 148 -34.88 -18.96 11.93
C GLU A 148 -36.17 -18.78 11.12
N ARG A 149 -37.27 -19.40 11.57
CA ARG A 149 -38.61 -19.21 10.98
C ARG A 149 -39.08 -17.80 11.21
N SER A 150 -38.96 -17.28 12.44
CA SER A 150 -39.31 -15.91 12.80
C SER A 150 -38.46 -14.90 12.00
N GLU A 151 -37.15 -15.13 11.88
CA GLU A 151 -36.25 -14.31 11.05
C GLU A 151 -36.72 -14.28 9.59
N TYR A 152 -37.02 -15.47 9.02
CA TYR A 152 -37.50 -15.54 7.65
C TYR A 152 -38.82 -14.81 7.48
N GLU A 153 -39.79 -14.98 8.37
CA GLU A 153 -41.12 -14.39 8.27
C GLU A 153 -41.08 -12.86 8.39
N ASN A 154 -40.28 -12.33 9.34
CA ASN A 154 -40.19 -10.91 9.61
C ASN A 154 -39.31 -10.12 8.63
N ALA A 155 -38.48 -10.80 7.82
CA ALA A 155 -37.69 -10.12 6.80
C ALA A 155 -38.57 -9.46 5.73
N SER A 156 -38.53 -8.15 5.58
CA SER A 156 -39.29 -7.35 4.61
C SER A 156 -38.52 -7.00 3.34
N THR A 157 -37.19 -7.01 3.41
CA THR A 157 -36.30 -6.64 2.31
C THR A 157 -35.18 -7.65 2.09
N CYS A 158 -34.73 -7.78 0.86
CA CYS A 158 -33.58 -8.62 0.53
C CYS A 158 -32.27 -7.93 0.97
N PRO A 159 -31.46 -8.54 1.85
CA PRO A 159 -30.21 -7.92 2.34
C PRO A 159 -29.17 -7.67 1.25
N ASN A 160 -29.30 -8.37 0.09
CA ASN A 160 -28.32 -8.27 -0.98
C ASN A 160 -28.63 -7.22 -2.05
N CYS A 161 -29.90 -6.84 -2.24
CA CYS A 161 -30.29 -5.84 -3.23
C CYS A 161 -31.18 -4.73 -2.65
N ASN A 162 -31.46 -4.78 -1.34
CA ASN A 162 -32.38 -3.88 -0.61
C ASN A 162 -33.80 -3.79 -1.23
N GLY A 163 -34.16 -4.71 -2.13
CA GLY A 163 -35.50 -4.78 -2.73
C GLY A 163 -36.51 -5.33 -1.74
N SER A 164 -37.71 -4.70 -1.67
CA SER A 164 -38.85 -5.21 -0.89
C SER A 164 -39.30 -6.57 -1.45
N PHE A 165 -39.57 -7.51 -0.55
CA PHE A 165 -40.10 -8.83 -0.94
C PHE A 165 -41.53 -8.80 -1.49
N ASP A 166 -42.25 -7.68 -1.38
CA ASP A 166 -43.60 -7.53 -1.87
C ASP A 166 -43.70 -7.33 -3.40
N GLN A 167 -42.57 -7.17 -4.08
CA GLN A 167 -42.50 -6.97 -5.53
C GLN A 167 -42.43 -8.31 -6.26
N THR A 168 -43.13 -8.44 -7.36
CA THR A 168 -43.13 -9.62 -8.25
C THR A 168 -41.72 -9.97 -8.78
N SER A 169 -40.84 -8.97 -8.87
CA SER A 169 -39.46 -9.11 -9.28
C SER A 169 -38.50 -9.53 -8.16
N CYS A 170 -38.93 -9.51 -6.89
CA CYS A 170 -38.13 -9.77 -5.70
C CYS A 170 -38.78 -10.84 -4.81
N ARG A 171 -39.11 -12.00 -5.38
CA ARG A 171 -39.74 -13.12 -4.64
C ARG A 171 -38.82 -13.60 -3.52
N LYS A 172 -39.30 -13.60 -2.28
CA LYS A 172 -38.62 -14.08 -1.07
C LYS A 172 -38.39 -15.61 -1.14
N VAL A 173 -37.16 -16.03 -0.88
CA VAL A 173 -36.75 -17.44 -0.82
C VAL A 173 -35.85 -17.68 0.40
N ARG A 174 -35.88 -18.92 0.88
CA ARG A 174 -35.02 -19.39 1.96
C ARG A 174 -33.65 -19.69 1.37
N HIS A 175 -32.63 -18.91 1.75
CA HIS A 175 -31.25 -19.20 1.38
C HIS A 175 -30.65 -20.14 2.41
N HIS A 176 -29.99 -21.19 1.97
CA HIS A 176 -29.33 -22.15 2.84
C HIS A 176 -27.97 -22.54 2.30
N CYS A 177 -27.10 -22.99 3.18
CA CYS A 177 -25.83 -23.57 2.82
C CYS A 177 -26.04 -24.95 2.16
N HIS A 178 -25.69 -25.10 0.91
CA HIS A 178 -25.84 -26.38 0.20
C HIS A 178 -24.92 -27.50 0.72
N THR A 179 -23.89 -27.14 1.52
CA THR A 179 -22.95 -28.10 2.09
C THR A 179 -23.42 -28.60 3.47
N THR A 180 -24.02 -27.73 4.29
CA THR A 180 -24.47 -28.11 5.64
C THR A 180 -25.99 -28.23 5.77
N GLY A 181 -26.75 -27.69 4.83
CA GLY A 181 -28.19 -27.58 4.90
C GLY A 181 -28.75 -26.46 5.79
N HIS A 182 -27.89 -25.75 6.56
CA HIS A 182 -28.33 -24.71 7.48
C HIS A 182 -28.88 -23.48 6.77
N PHE A 183 -29.91 -22.88 7.35
CA PHE A 183 -30.49 -21.63 6.91
C PHE A 183 -29.48 -20.47 7.06
N LEU A 184 -29.38 -19.64 6.01
CA LEU A 184 -28.46 -18.49 5.95
C LEU A 184 -29.19 -17.14 5.91
N GLY A 185 -30.52 -17.16 5.79
CA GLY A 185 -31.32 -15.93 5.77
C GLY A 185 -32.37 -15.88 4.64
N ALA A 186 -33.19 -14.84 4.66
CA ALA A 186 -34.16 -14.54 3.62
C ALA A 186 -33.51 -13.70 2.52
N VAL A 187 -33.56 -14.15 1.27
CA VAL A 187 -33.06 -13.41 0.10
C VAL A 187 -34.08 -13.41 -1.04
N CYS A 188 -33.97 -12.54 -2.02
CA CYS A 188 -34.82 -12.66 -3.20
C CYS A 188 -34.32 -13.75 -4.15
N SER A 189 -35.23 -14.34 -4.91
CA SER A 189 -34.93 -15.42 -5.86
C SER A 189 -33.82 -15.05 -6.85
N LYS A 190 -33.78 -13.79 -7.30
CA LYS A 190 -32.75 -13.28 -8.22
C LYS A 190 -31.35 -13.23 -7.57
N CYS A 191 -31.24 -12.73 -6.34
CA CYS A 191 -30.01 -12.73 -5.58
C CYS A 191 -29.58 -14.16 -5.21
N ASN A 192 -30.50 -15.00 -4.77
CA ASN A 192 -30.22 -16.41 -4.45
C ASN A 192 -29.60 -17.17 -5.65
N LEU A 193 -30.03 -16.88 -6.87
CA LEU A 193 -29.43 -17.45 -8.07
C LEU A 193 -28.02 -16.94 -8.34
N GLN A 194 -27.67 -15.73 -7.88
CA GLN A 194 -26.33 -15.17 -8.01
C GLN A 194 -25.37 -15.66 -6.92
N LEU A 195 -25.90 -16.06 -5.76
CA LEU A 195 -25.14 -16.57 -4.61
C LEU A 195 -24.80 -18.06 -4.70
N LYS A 196 -25.27 -18.76 -5.74
CA LYS A 196 -24.90 -20.17 -5.95
C LYS A 196 -23.45 -20.27 -6.39
N TYR A 197 -22.72 -21.25 -5.86
CA TYR A 197 -21.50 -21.77 -6.46
C TYR A 197 -21.90 -22.40 -7.82
N SER A 198 -21.99 -21.54 -8.84
CA SER A 198 -22.60 -21.90 -10.11
C SER A 198 -21.54 -22.46 -11.06
N LYS A 199 -21.83 -23.62 -11.66
CA LYS A 199 -21.15 -24.14 -12.86
C LYS A 199 -21.44 -23.27 -14.11
N ARG A 200 -21.55 -21.94 -14.00
CA ARG A 200 -21.71 -21.10 -15.18
C ARG A 200 -20.40 -21.07 -15.95
N LYS A 201 -20.37 -21.66 -17.13
CA LYS A 201 -19.30 -21.43 -18.10
C LYS A 201 -19.26 -19.92 -18.42
N ARG A 202 -18.17 -19.24 -18.07
CA ARG A 202 -17.90 -17.92 -18.64
C ARG A 202 -17.70 -18.04 -20.15
N PRO A 203 -17.88 -16.95 -20.94
CA PRO A 203 -17.58 -16.96 -22.38
C PRO A 203 -16.15 -17.40 -22.72
N ASP A 204 -15.24 -17.39 -21.73
CA ASP A 204 -13.84 -17.81 -21.85
C ASP A 204 -13.60 -19.30 -21.44
N ASN A 205 -14.65 -20.11 -21.32
CA ASN A 205 -14.62 -21.52 -20.93
C ASN A 205 -14.07 -21.79 -19.50
N ARG A 206 -13.87 -20.79 -18.65
CA ARG A 206 -13.53 -21.01 -17.24
C ARG A 206 -14.79 -21.22 -16.42
N ASN A 207 -14.86 -22.34 -15.70
CA ASN A 207 -15.89 -22.56 -14.70
C ASN A 207 -15.63 -21.63 -13.50
N ASP A 208 -16.66 -20.97 -12.96
CA ASP A 208 -16.61 -20.33 -11.64
C ASP A 208 -16.65 -21.45 -10.58
N GLU A 209 -15.58 -22.22 -10.50
CA GLU A 209 -15.40 -23.22 -9.46
C GLU A 209 -14.96 -22.55 -8.17
N PHE A 210 -15.38 -23.09 -7.02
CA PHE A 210 -14.87 -22.65 -5.72
C PHE A 210 -13.34 -22.86 -5.68
N PHE A 211 -12.68 -22.08 -4.88
CA PHE A 211 -11.24 -22.21 -4.62
C PHE A 211 -10.99 -22.47 -3.13
N ILE A 212 -9.87 -23.09 -2.84
CA ILE A 212 -9.39 -23.36 -1.49
C ILE A 212 -8.22 -22.40 -1.25
N PRO A 213 -8.36 -21.42 -0.33
CA PRO A 213 -7.24 -20.54 0.03
C PRO A 213 -6.15 -21.30 0.77
N ILE A 214 -4.91 -21.06 0.37
CA ILE A 214 -3.70 -21.42 1.11
C ILE A 214 -3.06 -20.11 1.53
N VAL A 215 -2.95 -19.87 2.84
CA VAL A 215 -2.47 -18.62 3.41
C VAL A 215 -1.10 -18.85 4.03
N ALA A 216 -0.10 -18.08 3.59
CA ALA A 216 1.22 -18.00 4.22
C ALA A 216 1.58 -16.55 4.53
N HIS A 217 2.52 -16.30 5.46
CA HIS A 217 2.92 -14.95 5.83
C HIS A 217 4.19 -14.51 5.10
N ASN A 218 4.14 -13.35 4.42
CA ASN A 218 5.23 -12.84 3.58
C ASN A 218 5.60 -13.78 2.41
N MET A 219 4.64 -14.58 1.97
CA MET A 219 4.78 -15.58 0.92
C MET A 219 5.36 -14.99 -0.37
N LYS A 220 4.95 -13.79 -0.75
CA LYS A 220 5.45 -13.07 -1.94
C LYS A 220 6.97 -12.94 -1.99
N ASN A 221 7.63 -12.82 -0.84
CA ASN A 221 9.06 -12.58 -0.76
C ASN A 221 9.87 -13.82 -0.36
N TYR A 222 9.22 -14.91 0.08
CA TYR A 222 9.90 -16.11 0.59
C TYR A 222 9.25 -17.40 0.08
N ASP A 223 8.16 -17.89 0.67
CA ASP A 223 7.60 -19.22 0.42
C ASP A 223 7.20 -19.47 -1.04
N SER A 224 6.70 -18.44 -1.75
CA SER A 224 6.34 -18.58 -3.16
C SER A 224 7.53 -19.02 -4.02
N HIS A 225 8.75 -18.57 -3.69
CA HIS A 225 9.94 -18.98 -4.42
C HIS A 225 10.27 -20.45 -4.15
N LEU A 226 10.17 -20.88 -2.89
CA LEU A 226 10.39 -22.28 -2.50
C LEU A 226 9.37 -23.20 -3.18
N ILE A 227 8.09 -22.82 -3.17
CA ILE A 227 7.00 -23.60 -3.77
C ILE A 227 7.18 -23.69 -5.28
N ILE A 228 7.37 -22.57 -5.99
CA ILE A 228 7.46 -22.51 -7.44
C ILE A 228 8.71 -23.20 -7.98
N LYS A 229 9.88 -22.99 -7.31
CA LYS A 229 11.13 -23.65 -7.69
C LYS A 229 11.07 -25.16 -7.63
N GLY A 230 10.28 -25.70 -6.70
CA GLY A 230 10.10 -27.16 -6.55
C GLY A 230 8.92 -27.75 -7.34
N CYS A 231 8.31 -26.99 -8.24
CA CYS A 231 7.26 -27.51 -9.11
C CYS A 231 7.83 -28.47 -10.15
N GLU A 232 7.42 -29.74 -10.11
CA GLU A 232 7.85 -30.78 -11.03
C GLU A 232 6.72 -31.21 -12.00
N ARG A 233 7.09 -31.83 -13.12
CA ARG A 233 6.14 -32.33 -14.13
C ARG A 233 5.28 -33.44 -13.54
N GLY A 234 3.98 -33.34 -13.70
CA GLY A 234 3.00 -34.31 -13.15
C GLY A 234 2.29 -33.86 -11.88
N VAL A 235 2.87 -32.88 -11.15
CA VAL A 235 2.25 -32.27 -9.98
C VAL A 235 1.41 -31.04 -10.37
N LEU A 236 1.64 -30.47 -11.56
CA LEU A 236 1.12 -29.16 -11.91
C LEU A 236 -0.12 -29.22 -12.80
N GLN A 237 -1.21 -28.75 -12.24
CA GLN A 237 -2.37 -28.21 -12.97
C GLN A 237 -2.01 -26.83 -13.56
N ASP A 238 -2.94 -26.23 -14.32
CA ASP A 238 -2.73 -24.86 -14.84
C ASP A 238 -2.41 -23.86 -13.74
N ILE A 239 -1.26 -23.15 -13.89
CA ILE A 239 -0.82 -22.11 -12.96
C ILE A 239 -1.22 -20.74 -13.51
N SER A 240 -1.92 -19.97 -12.71
CA SER A 240 -2.16 -18.55 -12.96
C SER A 240 -1.52 -17.69 -11.86
N VAL A 241 -0.92 -16.57 -12.25
CA VAL A 241 -0.22 -15.69 -11.32
C VAL A 241 -0.75 -14.26 -11.41
N ILE A 242 -0.72 -13.54 -10.29
CA ILE A 242 -0.88 -12.08 -10.22
C ILE A 242 0.49 -11.48 -9.92
N PRO A 243 1.25 -11.07 -10.95
CA PRO A 243 2.63 -10.65 -10.76
C PRO A 243 2.72 -9.23 -10.20
N SER A 244 3.67 -9.03 -9.32
CA SER A 244 4.21 -7.71 -8.94
C SER A 244 5.44 -7.36 -9.80
N ASN A 245 6.25 -8.37 -10.10
CA ASN A 245 7.33 -8.35 -11.08
C ASN A 245 7.55 -9.79 -11.60
N THR A 246 8.62 -10.07 -12.34
CA THR A 246 8.89 -11.41 -12.90
C THR A 246 9.19 -12.45 -11.82
N GLU A 247 9.70 -12.05 -10.67
CA GLU A 247 10.09 -12.93 -9.56
C GLU A 247 9.05 -13.01 -8.44
N LYS A 248 8.20 -11.99 -8.27
CA LYS A 248 7.33 -11.85 -7.09
C LYS A 248 5.86 -11.80 -7.48
N PHE A 249 5.08 -12.67 -6.89
CA PHE A 249 3.64 -12.75 -7.14
C PHE A 249 2.85 -12.32 -5.91
N VAL A 250 1.87 -11.43 -6.13
CA VAL A 250 0.90 -11.00 -5.09
C VAL A 250 0.06 -12.19 -4.63
N ALA A 251 -0.32 -13.03 -5.57
CA ALA A 251 -1.01 -14.29 -5.37
C ALA A 251 -0.81 -15.18 -6.59
N PHE A 252 -0.99 -16.48 -6.44
CA PHE A 252 -1.04 -17.42 -7.55
C PHE A 252 -2.06 -18.51 -7.28
N GLN A 253 -2.45 -19.22 -8.32
CA GLN A 253 -3.43 -20.31 -8.24
C GLN A 253 -2.96 -21.49 -9.05
N ILE A 254 -3.06 -22.69 -8.46
CA ILE A 254 -2.76 -23.98 -9.08
C ILE A 254 -4.05 -24.80 -9.01
N GLY A 255 -4.73 -24.99 -10.16
CA GLY A 255 -6.05 -25.62 -10.15
C GLY A 255 -7.04 -24.89 -9.25
N LYS A 256 -7.55 -25.55 -8.22
CA LYS A 256 -8.47 -24.96 -7.23
C LYS A 256 -7.76 -24.32 -6.02
N LEU A 257 -6.48 -24.58 -5.83
CA LEU A 257 -5.70 -24.05 -4.72
C LEU A 257 -5.26 -22.62 -5.01
N ARG A 258 -5.67 -21.66 -4.17
CA ARG A 258 -5.34 -20.23 -4.28
C ARG A 258 -4.40 -19.82 -3.16
N PHE A 259 -3.18 -19.47 -3.52
CA PHE A 259 -2.14 -19.03 -2.61
C PHE A 259 -2.25 -17.54 -2.35
N LEU A 260 -2.41 -17.17 -1.08
CA LEU A 260 -2.60 -15.82 -0.58
C LEU A 260 -1.50 -15.48 0.42
N ASP A 261 -1.00 -14.26 0.35
CA ASP A 261 -0.01 -13.73 1.27
C ASP A 261 -0.68 -12.86 2.33
N SER A 262 -0.71 -13.30 3.60
CA SER A 262 -1.31 -12.54 4.69
C SER A 262 -0.64 -11.17 4.91
N PHE A 263 0.63 -11.00 4.51
CA PHE A 263 1.31 -9.70 4.53
C PHE A 263 0.69 -8.68 3.55
N GLN A 264 0.00 -9.12 2.49
CA GLN A 264 -0.75 -8.23 1.59
C GLN A 264 -2.06 -7.72 2.21
N PHE A 265 -2.44 -8.29 3.35
CA PHE A 265 -3.61 -7.87 4.14
C PHE A 265 -3.19 -7.10 5.38
N LEU A 266 -2.22 -7.60 6.11
CA LEU A 266 -1.70 -7.08 7.37
C LEU A 266 -0.20 -6.80 7.19
N THR A 267 0.15 -5.54 6.90
CA THR A 267 1.51 -5.13 6.47
C THR A 267 2.47 -4.96 7.66
N ALA A 268 2.54 -5.97 8.53
CA ALA A 268 3.47 -6.03 9.66
C ALA A 268 4.05 -7.45 9.78
N SER A 269 5.18 -7.61 10.46
CA SER A 269 5.74 -8.95 10.73
C SER A 269 4.78 -9.78 11.58
N LEU A 270 4.82 -11.11 11.42
CA LEU A 270 4.00 -12.02 12.23
C LEU A 270 4.21 -11.77 13.73
N ASP A 271 5.44 -11.58 14.15
CA ASP A 271 5.80 -11.22 15.52
C ASP A 271 5.03 -9.98 16.02
N LYS A 272 5.05 -8.87 15.25
CA LYS A 272 4.31 -7.67 15.61
C LYS A 272 2.80 -7.92 15.68
N LEU A 273 2.24 -8.66 14.72
CA LEU A 273 0.80 -8.99 14.69
C LEU A 273 0.38 -9.83 15.87
N VAL A 274 1.18 -10.81 16.25
CA VAL A 274 0.96 -11.69 17.41
C VAL A 274 1.01 -10.89 18.71
N ASN A 275 2.01 -10.01 18.88
CA ASN A 275 2.14 -9.18 20.08
C ASN A 275 1.00 -8.18 20.29
N THR A 276 0.24 -7.86 19.22
CA THR A 276 -0.92 -6.96 19.27
C THR A 276 -2.26 -7.70 19.31
N LEU A 277 -2.25 -9.04 19.20
CA LEU A 277 -3.46 -9.86 19.17
C LEU A 277 -4.11 -9.97 20.56
N PRO A 278 -5.44 -9.86 20.71
CA PRO A 278 -6.10 -10.06 21.99
C PRO A 278 -5.97 -11.50 22.48
N SER A 279 -5.93 -11.68 23.81
CA SER A 279 -5.64 -12.98 24.43
C SER A 279 -6.64 -14.09 24.11
N ASP A 280 -7.89 -13.75 23.82
CA ASP A 280 -8.98 -14.68 23.45
C ASP A 280 -8.93 -15.10 21.98
N ALA A 281 -8.13 -14.43 21.15
CA ALA A 281 -7.94 -14.78 19.75
C ALA A 281 -6.98 -15.96 19.53
N PHE A 282 -6.16 -16.32 20.53
CA PHE A 282 -5.23 -17.47 20.45
C PHE A 282 -5.95 -18.81 20.58
N LYS A 283 -6.82 -19.13 19.63
CA LYS A 283 -7.67 -20.34 19.65
C LYS A 283 -6.90 -21.60 19.27
N PHE A 284 -6.17 -21.55 18.16
CA PHE A 284 -5.42 -22.69 17.64
C PHE A 284 -4.16 -22.93 18.46
N THR A 285 -3.43 -21.88 18.78
CA THR A 285 -2.25 -21.97 19.66
C THR A 285 -2.62 -22.52 21.03
N SER A 286 -3.71 -22.06 21.65
CA SER A 286 -4.17 -22.57 22.97
C SER A 286 -4.64 -24.01 22.91
N ARG A 287 -5.11 -24.49 21.76
CA ARG A 287 -5.63 -25.84 21.59
C ARG A 287 -4.56 -26.87 21.32
N PHE A 288 -3.61 -26.56 20.45
CA PHE A 288 -2.66 -27.57 19.94
C PHE A 288 -1.28 -27.49 20.59
N SER A 289 -0.96 -26.43 21.32
CA SER A 289 0.29 -26.36 22.06
C SER A 289 0.15 -26.96 23.46
N PRO A 290 1.12 -27.79 23.90
CA PRO A 290 1.14 -28.27 25.30
C PRO A 290 1.48 -27.16 26.30
N VAL A 291 2.00 -26.03 25.84
CA VAL A 291 2.45 -24.88 26.64
C VAL A 291 2.03 -23.55 26.04
N PRO A 292 0.73 -23.27 25.93
CA PRO A 292 0.25 -22.07 25.21
C PRO A 292 0.85 -20.75 25.73
N HIS A 293 1.14 -20.66 27.03
CA HIS A 293 1.71 -19.45 27.63
C HIS A 293 3.13 -19.12 27.15
N LEU A 294 3.90 -20.12 26.69
CA LEU A 294 5.26 -19.92 26.15
C LEU A 294 5.27 -19.59 24.65
N VAL A 295 4.20 -19.95 23.92
CA VAL A 295 4.15 -19.86 22.45
C VAL A 295 3.13 -18.85 21.92
N LYS A 296 2.49 -18.05 22.79
CA LYS A 296 1.67 -16.90 22.38
C LYS A 296 2.51 -15.69 21.92
N GLN A 297 3.72 -15.93 21.49
CA GLN A 297 4.64 -14.98 20.86
C GLN A 297 5.55 -15.75 19.90
N LYS A 298 6.10 -15.06 18.90
CA LYS A 298 6.96 -15.73 17.92
C LYS A 298 8.18 -16.36 18.61
N GLY A 299 8.49 -17.61 18.25
CA GLY A 299 9.64 -18.34 18.74
C GLY A 299 10.97 -17.75 18.24
N VAL A 300 12.08 -18.19 18.83
CA VAL A 300 13.44 -17.96 18.31
C VAL A 300 13.98 -19.25 17.72
N TYR A 301 14.74 -19.12 16.63
CA TYR A 301 15.28 -20.24 15.88
C TYR A 301 16.72 -19.96 15.43
N PRO A 302 17.66 -20.91 15.58
CA PRO A 302 19.06 -20.70 15.23
C PRO A 302 19.31 -20.88 13.72
N TYR A 303 18.78 -19.98 12.88
CA TYR A 303 18.78 -20.11 11.42
C TYR A 303 20.14 -20.39 10.83
N GLU A 304 21.18 -19.67 11.25
CA GLU A 304 22.52 -19.77 10.68
C GLU A 304 23.29 -21.03 11.14
N TYR A 305 22.82 -21.63 12.23
CA TYR A 305 23.32 -22.91 12.71
C TYR A 305 22.77 -24.10 11.94
N MET A 306 21.56 -23.97 11.42
CA MET A 306 20.84 -25.01 10.67
C MET A 306 21.25 -24.99 9.20
N THR A 307 22.36 -25.66 8.88
CA THR A 307 23.00 -25.65 7.56
C THR A 307 22.58 -26.81 6.64
N ASP A 308 22.24 -27.95 7.21
CA ASP A 308 21.92 -29.17 6.48
C ASP A 308 21.13 -30.18 7.32
N LEU A 309 20.72 -31.30 6.69
CA LEU A 309 19.94 -32.36 7.33
C LEU A 309 20.64 -33.01 8.53
N SER A 310 21.97 -33.01 8.62
CA SER A 310 22.69 -33.63 9.75
C SER A 310 22.39 -32.92 11.05
N LYS A 311 22.08 -31.60 10.98
CA LYS A 311 21.69 -30.80 12.13
C LYS A 311 20.42 -31.28 12.82
N PHE A 312 19.53 -31.94 12.09
CA PHE A 312 18.30 -32.49 12.68
C PHE A 312 18.54 -33.60 13.70
N TYR A 313 19.67 -34.28 13.61
CA TYR A 313 20.03 -35.39 14.53
C TYR A 313 20.77 -34.97 15.78
N GLU A 314 21.08 -33.68 15.93
CA GLU A 314 21.74 -33.16 17.13
C GLU A 314 20.81 -33.28 18.36
N PRO A 315 21.32 -33.89 19.45
CA PRO A 315 20.49 -34.27 20.62
C PRO A 315 20.29 -33.12 21.64
N ARG A 316 20.74 -31.92 21.32
CA ARG A 316 20.71 -30.76 22.24
C ARG A 316 20.42 -29.48 21.48
N LEU A 317 19.75 -28.54 22.17
CA LEU A 317 19.64 -27.16 21.71
C LEU A 317 21.04 -26.53 21.66
N PRO A 318 21.43 -25.83 20.58
CA PRO A 318 22.73 -25.18 20.50
C PRO A 318 22.83 -24.03 21.52
N PRO A 319 24.07 -23.68 21.94
CA PRO A 319 24.25 -22.57 22.88
C PRO A 319 23.78 -21.22 22.30
N LYS A 320 23.54 -20.25 23.20
CA LYS A 320 22.92 -18.93 22.87
C LYS A 320 23.62 -18.20 21.73
N ASP A 321 24.95 -18.27 21.64
CA ASP A 321 25.77 -17.64 20.59
C ASP A 321 25.41 -18.12 19.17
N LYS A 322 24.84 -19.33 19.02
CA LYS A 322 24.41 -19.90 17.73
C LYS A 322 23.04 -19.36 17.25
N PHE A 323 22.36 -18.61 18.08
CA PHE A 323 21.13 -17.89 17.71
C PHE A 323 21.39 -16.48 17.17
N TYR A 324 22.67 -16.07 17.08
CA TYR A 324 23.01 -14.78 16.49
C TYR A 324 22.45 -14.67 15.06
N SER A 325 21.90 -13.51 14.74
CA SER A 325 21.36 -13.21 13.41
C SER A 325 22.27 -12.20 12.69
N SER A 326 23.08 -12.66 11.75
CA SER A 326 23.89 -11.77 10.90
C SER A 326 23.03 -10.89 9.99
N LEU A 327 21.81 -11.35 9.66
CA LEU A 327 20.83 -10.54 8.93
C LEU A 327 20.36 -9.32 9.73
N ARG A 328 20.16 -9.45 11.06
CA ARG A 328 19.76 -8.36 11.96
C ARG A 328 20.94 -7.76 12.72
N GLU A 329 22.08 -8.43 12.69
CA GLU A 329 23.28 -8.12 13.50
C GLU A 329 22.95 -8.10 15.00
N THR A 330 22.09 -9.01 15.47
CA THR A 330 21.64 -9.07 16.87
C THR A 330 21.78 -10.47 17.43
N ASP A 331 22.18 -10.54 18.70
CA ASP A 331 21.99 -11.69 19.55
C ASP A 331 20.53 -11.78 20.01
N ILE A 332 20.13 -12.94 20.52
CA ILE A 332 18.88 -13.09 21.27
C ILE A 332 19.06 -12.68 22.72
N THR A 333 17.97 -12.31 23.40
CA THR A 333 17.99 -12.00 24.84
C THR A 333 18.18 -13.28 25.65
N ASP A 334 18.51 -13.14 26.94
CA ASP A 334 18.58 -14.29 27.85
C ASP A 334 17.18 -14.90 28.04
N GLU A 335 16.16 -14.05 28.15
CA GLU A 335 14.76 -14.48 28.30
C GLU A 335 14.27 -15.28 27.09
N ASP A 336 14.66 -14.89 25.87
CA ASP A 336 14.32 -15.62 24.65
C ASP A 336 15.03 -16.98 24.58
N TYR A 337 16.28 -17.05 25.01
CA TYR A 337 17.02 -18.32 25.06
C TYR A 337 16.44 -19.25 26.12
N ASP A 338 16.14 -18.75 27.32
CA ASP A 338 15.49 -19.52 28.39
C ASP A 338 14.12 -20.04 27.95
N ARG A 339 13.35 -19.20 27.21
CA ARG A 339 12.10 -19.62 26.61
C ARG A 339 12.28 -20.75 25.60
N ALA A 340 13.31 -20.70 24.75
CA ALA A 340 13.63 -21.78 23.82
C ALA A 340 13.98 -23.09 24.57
N CYS A 341 14.73 -23.02 25.66
CA CYS A 341 15.03 -24.16 26.54
C CYS A 341 13.76 -24.73 27.19
N ASN A 342 12.86 -23.86 27.64
CA ASN A 342 11.57 -24.26 28.23
C ASN A 342 10.66 -24.94 27.19
N ILE A 343 10.60 -24.41 25.95
CA ILE A 343 9.89 -25.04 24.84
C ILE A 343 10.49 -26.41 24.52
N TRP A 344 11.82 -26.52 24.40
CA TRP A 344 12.51 -27.79 24.19
C TRP A 344 12.07 -28.84 25.21
N THR A 345 12.06 -28.47 26.48
CA THR A 345 11.69 -29.37 27.59
C THR A 345 10.21 -29.74 27.54
N ALA A 346 9.33 -28.77 27.36
CA ALA A 346 7.87 -28.94 27.37
C ALA A 346 7.35 -29.77 26.17
N TYR A 347 7.94 -29.58 24.99
CA TYR A 347 7.66 -30.41 23.81
C TYR A 347 8.37 -31.76 23.84
N LYS A 348 9.17 -32.03 24.90
CA LYS A 348 9.97 -33.27 25.07
C LYS A 348 10.87 -33.55 23.86
N CYS A 349 11.47 -32.51 23.31
CA CYS A 349 12.36 -32.61 22.16
C CYS A 349 13.57 -33.51 22.50
N LYS A 350 13.88 -34.44 21.63
CA LYS A 350 15.06 -35.32 21.72
C LYS A 350 16.17 -34.90 20.77
N THR A 351 15.78 -34.22 19.68
CA THR A 351 16.66 -33.80 18.61
C THR A 351 16.28 -32.39 18.13
N MET A 352 17.21 -31.75 17.40
CA MET A 352 16.91 -30.46 16.77
C MET A 352 15.78 -30.54 15.74
N LYS A 353 15.51 -31.75 15.18
CA LYS A 353 14.32 -31.95 14.34
C LYS A 353 13.03 -31.72 15.13
N ASP A 354 12.92 -32.25 16.35
CA ASP A 354 11.72 -32.08 17.18
C ASP A 354 11.50 -30.59 17.54
N PHE A 355 12.57 -29.85 17.80
CA PHE A 355 12.52 -28.42 18.05
C PHE A 355 12.13 -27.63 16.78
N HIS A 356 12.68 -28.00 15.63
CA HIS A 356 12.31 -27.45 14.33
C HIS A 356 10.82 -27.64 14.01
N ASP A 357 10.31 -28.88 14.23
CA ASP A 357 8.91 -29.20 13.99
C ASP A 357 7.98 -28.42 14.94
N ALA A 358 8.38 -28.25 16.23
CA ALA A 358 7.63 -27.46 17.20
C ALA A 358 7.63 -25.98 16.84
N TYR A 359 8.77 -25.43 16.38
CA TYR A 359 8.88 -24.04 15.93
C TYR A 359 7.97 -23.79 14.72
N LEU A 360 8.08 -24.60 13.68
CA LEU A 360 7.31 -24.51 12.44
C LEU A 360 5.80 -24.66 12.69
N THR A 361 5.42 -25.61 13.54
CA THR A 361 4.00 -25.78 13.96
C THR A 361 3.49 -24.53 14.66
N THR A 362 4.27 -23.99 15.59
CA THR A 362 3.89 -22.78 16.34
C THR A 362 3.65 -21.59 15.38
N ASP A 363 4.52 -21.37 14.41
CA ASP A 363 4.37 -20.26 13.45
C ASP A 363 3.08 -20.39 12.64
N VAL A 364 2.69 -21.59 12.22
CA VAL A 364 1.44 -21.84 11.50
C VAL A 364 0.20 -21.64 12.41
N LEU A 365 0.28 -22.07 13.67
CA LEU A 365 -0.82 -21.84 14.65
C LEU A 365 -1.02 -20.34 14.90
N LEU A 366 0.06 -19.59 15.11
CA LEU A 366 0.03 -18.14 15.28
C LEU A 366 -0.50 -17.42 14.02
N LEU A 367 -0.10 -17.84 12.84
CA LEU A 367 -0.62 -17.32 11.58
C LEU A 367 -2.13 -17.56 11.46
N ALA A 368 -2.60 -18.76 11.83
CA ALA A 368 -4.02 -19.09 11.82
C ALA A 368 -4.81 -18.23 12.82
N ASP A 369 -4.32 -18.06 14.05
CA ASP A 369 -4.95 -17.20 15.06
C ASP A 369 -5.07 -15.75 14.57
N VAL A 370 -3.99 -15.18 14.01
CA VAL A 370 -3.96 -13.81 13.46
C VAL A 370 -4.95 -13.64 12.31
N PHE A 371 -4.89 -14.54 11.31
CA PHE A 371 -5.70 -14.36 10.10
C PHE A 371 -7.17 -14.70 10.30
N GLU A 372 -7.50 -15.67 11.16
CA GLU A 372 -8.90 -15.99 11.54
C GLU A 372 -9.52 -14.87 12.37
N ASN A 373 -8.76 -14.22 13.26
CA ASN A 373 -9.22 -13.02 13.96
C ASN A 373 -9.50 -11.88 12.95
N PHE A 374 -8.61 -11.68 11.98
CA PHE A 374 -8.81 -10.70 10.92
C PHE A 374 -10.05 -11.01 10.07
N ARG A 375 -10.29 -12.28 9.70
CA ARG A 375 -11.51 -12.72 9.00
C ARG A 375 -12.77 -12.40 9.81
N CYS A 376 -12.74 -12.66 11.12
CA CYS A 376 -13.85 -12.38 12.03
C CYS A 376 -14.18 -10.89 12.07
N ILE A 377 -13.18 -10.03 12.26
CA ILE A 377 -13.35 -8.57 12.27
C ILE A 377 -13.93 -8.09 10.95
N CYS A 378 -13.41 -8.53 9.81
CA CYS A 378 -13.89 -8.10 8.49
C CYS A 378 -15.34 -8.54 8.22
N MET A 379 -15.70 -9.76 8.60
CA MET A 379 -17.10 -10.24 8.48
C MET A 379 -18.05 -9.43 9.35
N GLN A 380 -17.70 -9.18 10.61
CA GLN A 380 -18.55 -8.43 11.53
C GLN A 380 -18.70 -6.96 11.16
N LYS A 381 -17.66 -6.31 10.67
CA LYS A 381 -17.64 -4.86 10.41
C LYS A 381 -18.02 -4.48 8.98
N TYR A 382 -17.66 -5.30 7.99
CA TYR A 382 -17.86 -4.98 6.57
C TYR A 382 -18.71 -6.02 5.83
N GLY A 383 -18.98 -7.17 6.45
CA GLY A 383 -19.70 -8.27 5.82
C GLY A 383 -18.95 -8.88 4.64
N PHE A 384 -17.63 -9.03 4.76
CA PHE A 384 -16.76 -9.66 3.76
C PHE A 384 -15.76 -10.61 4.40
N ASP A 385 -15.54 -11.76 3.76
CA ASP A 385 -14.43 -12.64 4.11
C ASP A 385 -13.16 -12.23 3.31
N PRO A 386 -12.06 -11.81 3.98
CA PRO A 386 -10.80 -11.48 3.34
C PRO A 386 -10.23 -12.58 2.45
N ALA A 387 -10.49 -13.86 2.75
CA ALA A 387 -10.00 -14.99 1.98
C ALA A 387 -10.48 -15.01 0.51
N HIS A 388 -11.52 -14.24 0.17
CA HIS A 388 -11.95 -14.04 -1.21
C HIS A 388 -11.14 -12.99 -1.98
N PHE A 389 -10.34 -12.20 -1.28
CA PHE A 389 -9.56 -11.11 -1.86
C PHE A 389 -8.10 -11.50 -2.03
N TYR A 390 -7.34 -10.69 -2.74
CA TYR A 390 -5.89 -10.85 -2.87
C TYR A 390 -5.10 -9.89 -1.99
N THR A 391 -5.72 -8.75 -1.62
CA THR A 391 -5.09 -7.69 -0.85
C THR A 391 -6.13 -6.83 -0.12
N THR A 392 -5.77 -6.19 0.98
CA THR A 392 -6.66 -5.26 1.72
C THR A 392 -7.15 -4.08 0.88
N PRO A 393 -6.37 -3.45 -0.04
CA PRO A 393 -6.91 -2.41 -0.91
C PRO A 393 -8.14 -2.85 -1.71
N GLY A 394 -8.18 -4.10 -2.17
CA GLY A 394 -9.34 -4.65 -2.87
C GLY A 394 -10.56 -4.85 -1.97
N LEU A 395 -10.34 -5.32 -0.74
CA LEU A 395 -11.37 -5.47 0.28
C LEU A 395 -11.92 -4.11 0.72
N SER A 396 -11.02 -3.18 1.10
CA SER A 396 -11.36 -1.84 1.56
C SER A 396 -12.22 -1.05 0.57
N PHE A 397 -11.87 -1.11 -0.72
CA PHE A 397 -12.62 -0.43 -1.76
C PHE A 397 -14.03 -1.02 -1.95
N GLN A 398 -14.19 -2.34 -1.89
CA GLN A 398 -15.51 -2.98 -1.94
C GLN A 398 -16.34 -2.68 -0.68
N ALA A 399 -15.70 -2.66 0.49
CA ALA A 399 -16.34 -2.28 1.75
C ALA A 399 -16.83 -0.82 1.70
N CYS A 400 -16.01 0.09 1.18
CA CYS A 400 -16.39 1.49 0.97
C CYS A 400 -17.61 1.61 0.05
N LEU A 401 -17.59 0.98 -1.12
CA LEU A 401 -18.72 1.02 -2.05
C LEU A 401 -20.01 0.39 -1.47
N LYS A 402 -19.88 -0.68 -0.69
CA LYS A 402 -21.03 -1.34 -0.02
C LYS A 402 -21.64 -0.43 1.05
N MET A 403 -20.80 0.14 1.90
CA MET A 403 -21.24 0.97 3.03
C MET A 403 -21.86 2.29 2.58
N THR A 404 -21.26 2.93 1.56
CA THR A 404 -21.72 4.24 1.07
C THR A 404 -22.84 4.17 0.03
N GLY A 405 -23.03 3.00 -0.61
CA GLY A 405 -24.00 2.86 -1.71
C GLY A 405 -23.65 3.71 -2.94
N ALA A 406 -22.42 4.21 -3.03
CA ALA A 406 -21.99 5.14 -4.07
C ALA A 406 -22.14 4.54 -5.48
N LYS A 407 -22.58 5.39 -6.42
CA LYS A 407 -22.61 5.14 -7.85
C LYS A 407 -21.68 6.14 -8.52
N LEU A 408 -20.65 5.65 -9.20
CA LEU A 408 -19.58 6.47 -9.77
C LEU A 408 -19.54 6.28 -11.28
N ASP A 409 -19.70 7.37 -12.04
CA ASP A 409 -19.58 7.33 -13.49
C ASP A 409 -18.11 7.14 -13.87
N LEU A 410 -17.82 6.21 -14.76
CA LEU A 410 -16.49 5.99 -15.28
C LEU A 410 -16.32 6.69 -16.64
N PHE A 411 -15.10 7.13 -16.92
CA PHE A 411 -14.79 7.71 -18.22
C PHE A 411 -14.97 6.68 -19.34
N MET A 412 -15.79 7.01 -20.33
CA MET A 412 -16.08 6.18 -21.49
C MET A 412 -15.24 6.55 -22.72
N ASP A 413 -14.53 7.67 -22.65
CA ASP A 413 -13.73 8.21 -23.76
C ASP A 413 -12.26 8.46 -23.33
N PRO A 414 -11.33 8.43 -24.30
CA PRO A 414 -9.92 8.65 -24.05
C PRO A 414 -9.57 10.08 -23.63
N GLU A 415 -10.32 11.10 -24.06
CA GLU A 415 -9.96 12.49 -23.81
C GLU A 415 -10.06 12.84 -22.34
N LYS A 416 -11.22 12.57 -21.69
CA LYS A 416 -11.38 12.79 -20.25
C LYS A 416 -10.44 11.94 -19.42
N HIS A 417 -10.20 10.68 -19.85
CA HIS A 417 -9.31 9.78 -19.11
C HIS A 417 -7.86 10.30 -19.13
N LEU A 418 -7.31 10.64 -20.29
CA LEU A 418 -5.93 11.15 -20.43
C LEU A 418 -5.77 12.52 -19.77
N PHE A 419 -6.80 13.37 -19.84
CA PHE A 419 -6.81 14.66 -19.15
C PHE A 419 -6.52 14.53 -17.65
N ILE A 420 -7.06 13.50 -17.00
CA ILE A 420 -6.77 13.23 -15.60
C ILE A 420 -5.49 12.39 -15.44
N GLU A 421 -5.33 11.27 -16.18
CA GLU A 421 -4.22 10.32 -16.02
C GLU A 421 -2.85 10.99 -16.13
N ASN A 422 -2.65 11.86 -17.13
CA ASN A 422 -1.38 12.55 -17.38
C ASN A 422 -1.05 13.59 -16.30
N ASN A 423 -2.05 14.05 -15.55
CA ASN A 423 -1.92 15.13 -14.58
C ASN A 423 -1.99 14.68 -13.11
N ILE A 424 -2.00 13.38 -12.84
CA ILE A 424 -1.91 12.86 -11.47
C ILE A 424 -0.51 13.18 -10.90
N ARG A 425 -0.47 13.99 -9.84
CA ARG A 425 0.75 14.37 -9.10
C ARG A 425 0.64 13.88 -7.67
N GLY A 426 1.62 13.12 -7.21
CA GLY A 426 1.68 12.62 -5.82
C GLY A 426 1.90 13.71 -4.77
N GLY A 427 2.20 13.29 -3.55
CA GLY A 427 2.59 14.19 -2.48
C GLY A 427 3.95 14.83 -2.70
N ILE A 428 4.12 16.04 -2.19
CA ILE A 428 5.37 16.81 -2.29
C ILE A 428 6.33 16.31 -1.21
N SER A 429 7.57 16.01 -1.59
CA SER A 429 8.64 15.67 -0.65
C SER A 429 9.93 16.36 -1.09
N VAL A 430 10.39 17.31 -0.30
CA VAL A 430 11.57 18.16 -0.58
C VAL A 430 12.23 18.59 0.71
N ILE A 431 13.56 18.81 0.68
CA ILE A 431 14.31 19.53 1.71
C ILE A 431 14.59 20.92 1.16
N ALA A 432 14.05 21.94 1.80
CA ALA A 432 14.24 23.34 1.39
C ALA A 432 15.49 23.96 2.04
N ASN A 433 15.67 23.74 3.35
CA ASN A 433 16.85 24.17 4.09
C ASN A 433 17.47 22.97 4.79
N ARG A 434 18.76 22.76 4.61
CA ARG A 434 19.41 21.48 4.94
C ARG A 434 20.01 21.44 6.35
N TYR A 435 20.09 22.58 7.02
CA TYR A 435 20.66 22.68 8.37
C TYR A 435 19.93 23.72 9.22
N ALA A 436 19.67 23.36 10.46
CA ALA A 436 19.23 24.29 11.48
C ALA A 436 19.69 23.81 12.86
N LYS A 437 20.12 24.74 13.71
CA LYS A 437 20.42 24.50 15.12
C LYS A 437 19.58 25.47 15.97
N ALA A 438 18.75 24.92 16.86
CA ALA A 438 17.89 25.68 17.75
C ALA A 438 18.74 26.48 18.78
N ASN A 439 18.18 27.60 19.22
CA ASN A 439 18.74 28.43 20.28
C ASN A 439 17.60 28.95 21.15
N ASN A 440 17.24 28.24 22.22
CA ASN A 440 16.12 28.60 23.07
C ASN A 440 16.30 28.07 24.50
N LYS A 441 15.45 28.50 25.41
CA LYS A 441 15.49 28.14 26.84
C LYS A 441 15.20 26.66 27.16
N TYR A 442 14.70 25.86 26.19
CA TYR A 442 14.39 24.42 26.36
C TYR A 442 15.53 23.53 25.86
N THR A 443 16.58 24.09 25.25
CA THR A 443 17.74 23.30 24.83
C THR A 443 18.68 23.09 26.00
N ASP A 444 19.35 21.94 26.04
CA ASP A 444 20.32 21.59 27.11
C ASP A 444 21.55 22.48 27.11
N ASP A 445 21.88 23.14 26.01
CA ASP A 445 22.92 24.15 25.90
C ASP A 445 22.39 25.47 26.47
N GLN A 446 23.25 26.22 27.14
CA GLN A 446 22.88 27.57 27.60
C GLN A 446 22.44 28.42 26.40
N LEU A 447 21.32 29.14 26.57
CA LEU A 447 20.84 30.09 25.57
C LEU A 447 21.97 31.08 25.21
N ASP A 448 22.37 31.07 23.94
CA ASP A 448 23.33 32.03 23.42
C ASP A 448 22.63 33.38 23.15
N SER A 449 22.80 34.31 24.08
CA SER A 449 22.18 35.65 24.00
C SER A 449 22.69 36.51 22.82
N THR A 450 23.74 36.06 22.13
CA THR A 450 24.27 36.76 20.94
C THR A 450 23.56 36.36 19.65
N ARG A 451 22.78 35.30 19.70
CA ARG A 451 22.01 34.78 18.57
C ARG A 451 20.52 34.98 18.81
N PRO A 452 19.72 35.19 17.75
CA PRO A 452 18.27 35.19 17.87
C PRO A 452 17.72 33.86 18.47
N THR A 453 16.71 33.99 19.33
CA THR A 453 15.97 32.83 19.83
C THR A 453 15.30 32.09 18.67
N SER A 454 15.49 30.79 18.61
CA SER A 454 14.96 29.96 17.50
C SER A 454 14.58 28.55 17.95
N PHE A 455 13.57 28.01 17.29
CA PHE A 455 13.02 26.71 17.56
C PHE A 455 13.01 25.85 16.30
N ILE A 456 13.09 24.55 16.46
CA ILE A 456 12.76 23.59 15.42
C ILE A 456 11.42 22.97 15.81
N ASN A 457 10.48 22.90 14.86
CA ASN A 457 9.16 22.30 15.08
C ASN A 457 8.85 21.29 13.98
N TYR A 458 8.55 20.04 14.35
CA TYR A 458 8.23 18.96 13.42
C TYR A 458 6.82 18.46 13.66
N ILE A 459 5.94 18.73 12.70
CA ILE A 459 4.50 18.45 12.76
C ILE A 459 4.04 17.58 11.57
N ASP A 460 3.06 16.73 11.82
CA ASP A 460 2.50 15.79 10.84
C ASP A 460 0.97 15.86 10.86
N ALA A 461 0.34 15.94 9.69
CA ALA A 461 -1.11 15.99 9.57
C ALA A 461 -1.73 14.61 9.81
N ASN A 462 -2.53 14.49 10.85
CA ASN A 462 -3.25 13.25 11.17
C ASN A 462 -4.08 12.77 9.99
N ASN A 463 -3.68 11.65 9.38
CA ASN A 463 -4.39 11.00 8.26
C ASN A 463 -4.85 11.99 7.18
N LEU A 464 -3.90 12.71 6.58
CA LEU A 464 -4.15 13.74 5.55
C LEU A 464 -5.06 13.23 4.41
N TYR A 465 -4.82 12.02 3.90
CA TYR A 465 -5.69 11.45 2.86
C TYR A 465 -7.10 11.13 3.37
N GLY A 466 -7.25 10.74 4.64
CA GLY A 466 -8.56 10.59 5.28
C GLY A 466 -9.32 11.91 5.35
N TYR A 467 -8.63 13.01 5.67
CA TYR A 467 -9.19 14.36 5.60
C TYR A 467 -9.68 14.69 4.18
N ALA A 468 -8.83 14.48 3.16
CA ALA A 468 -9.18 14.76 1.77
C ALA A 468 -10.32 13.87 1.26
N MET A 469 -10.37 12.60 1.66
CA MET A 469 -11.46 11.67 1.35
C MET A 469 -12.81 12.05 1.99
N SER A 470 -12.78 12.84 3.05
CA SER A 470 -14.00 13.32 3.73
C SER A 470 -14.56 14.61 3.11
N GLN A 471 -13.86 15.21 2.14
CA GLN A 471 -14.32 16.40 1.42
C GLN A 471 -15.23 16.01 0.25
N PRO A 472 -15.94 16.97 -0.38
CA PRO A 472 -16.66 16.73 -1.63
C PRO A 472 -15.72 16.17 -2.71
N LEU A 473 -16.10 15.04 -3.32
CA LEU A 473 -15.33 14.34 -4.34
C LEU A 473 -16.22 14.03 -5.55
N PRO A 474 -15.66 14.01 -6.77
CA PRO A 474 -16.41 13.75 -7.99
C PRO A 474 -17.13 12.40 -7.96
N THR A 475 -18.37 12.39 -8.50
CA THR A 475 -19.18 11.16 -8.61
C THR A 475 -19.63 10.87 -10.04
N GLY A 476 -19.84 11.89 -10.88
CA GLY A 476 -20.32 11.69 -12.25
C GLY A 476 -20.62 12.98 -13.00
N ASN A 477 -21.35 12.86 -14.10
CA ASN A 477 -21.77 13.97 -14.98
C ASN A 477 -20.57 14.77 -15.51
N PHE A 478 -19.54 14.08 -15.99
CA PHE A 478 -18.32 14.71 -16.49
C PHE A 478 -18.53 15.33 -17.87
N ILE A 479 -18.45 16.66 -18.00
CA ILE A 479 -18.67 17.41 -19.22
C ILE A 479 -17.55 18.45 -19.38
N PHE A 480 -16.93 18.52 -20.58
CA PHE A 480 -16.10 19.67 -20.92
C PHE A 480 -16.99 20.85 -21.28
N LEU A 481 -16.77 21.98 -20.63
CA LEU A 481 -17.50 23.22 -20.92
C LEU A 481 -17.09 23.78 -22.28
N THR A 482 -18.03 24.41 -22.95
CA THR A 482 -17.82 25.18 -24.17
C THR A 482 -17.10 26.51 -23.86
N GLU A 483 -16.52 27.15 -24.89
CA GLU A 483 -15.84 28.45 -24.69
C GLU A 483 -16.78 29.52 -24.11
N ASP A 484 -18.03 29.55 -24.53
CA ASP A 484 -19.06 30.50 -24.03
C ASP A 484 -19.39 30.23 -22.55
N GLU A 485 -19.43 28.97 -22.12
CA GLU A 485 -19.68 28.60 -20.72
C GLU A 485 -18.48 28.95 -19.86
N ILE A 486 -17.26 28.75 -20.36
CA ILE A 486 -16.01 29.10 -19.66
C ILE A 486 -15.95 30.61 -19.38
N VAL A 487 -16.31 31.44 -20.38
CA VAL A 487 -16.30 32.91 -20.22
C VAL A 487 -17.32 33.39 -19.18
N ARG A 488 -18.47 32.69 -19.03
CA ARG A 488 -19.50 33.03 -18.07
C ARG A 488 -19.27 32.54 -16.66
N LEU A 489 -18.37 31.57 -16.49
CA LEU A 489 -18.13 30.92 -15.20
C LEU A 489 -17.20 31.77 -14.32
N ASP A 490 -17.74 32.26 -13.20
CA ASP A 490 -16.93 32.89 -12.16
C ASP A 490 -16.37 31.83 -11.19
N ILE A 491 -15.27 31.18 -11.61
CA ILE A 491 -14.65 30.05 -10.90
C ILE A 491 -14.14 30.44 -9.50
N LEU A 492 -13.77 31.72 -9.31
CA LEU A 492 -13.19 32.19 -8.04
C LEU A 492 -14.26 32.27 -6.93
N ASN A 493 -15.51 32.46 -7.29
CA ASN A 493 -16.61 32.57 -6.34
C ASN A 493 -17.37 31.23 -6.11
N VAL A 494 -16.98 30.16 -6.79
CA VAL A 494 -17.57 28.83 -6.51
C VAL A 494 -17.13 28.36 -5.12
N LEU A 495 -18.08 27.97 -4.27
CA LEU A 495 -17.80 27.44 -2.93
C LEU A 495 -17.09 26.08 -3.01
N ASP A 496 -16.23 25.76 -2.04
CA ASP A 496 -15.48 24.48 -2.00
C ASP A 496 -16.40 23.26 -1.82
N ASP A 497 -17.58 23.44 -1.24
CA ASP A 497 -18.62 22.43 -1.01
C ASP A 497 -19.81 22.51 -2.01
N HIS A 498 -19.69 23.32 -3.06
CA HIS A 498 -20.72 23.41 -4.08
C HIS A 498 -20.99 22.03 -4.72
N PRO A 499 -22.24 21.65 -5.04
CA PRO A 499 -22.56 20.35 -5.64
C PRO A 499 -21.88 20.08 -6.98
N THR A 500 -21.50 21.13 -7.69
CA THR A 500 -20.73 21.08 -8.95
C THR A 500 -19.30 21.50 -8.69
N GLY A 501 -18.34 20.66 -9.08
CA GLY A 501 -16.91 20.94 -9.01
C GLY A 501 -16.27 21.00 -10.39
N TYR A 502 -15.00 21.45 -10.44
CA TYR A 502 -14.29 21.72 -11.70
C TYR A 502 -12.84 21.29 -11.62
N ILE A 503 -12.32 20.73 -12.72
CA ILE A 503 -10.89 20.54 -12.97
C ILE A 503 -10.54 21.35 -14.22
N LEU A 504 -9.52 22.21 -14.09
CA LEU A 504 -9.20 23.20 -15.12
C LEU A 504 -7.79 22.97 -15.68
N GLU A 505 -7.61 23.22 -16.97
CA GLU A 505 -6.33 23.36 -17.63
C GLU A 505 -6.07 24.85 -17.85
N VAL A 506 -5.03 25.39 -17.22
CA VAL A 506 -4.79 26.83 -17.12
C VAL A 506 -3.35 27.21 -17.42
N ASP A 507 -3.13 28.43 -17.87
CA ASP A 507 -1.84 29.10 -17.83
C ASP A 507 -1.85 30.10 -16.64
N MET A 508 -0.74 30.14 -15.88
CA MET A 508 -0.58 31.00 -14.72
C MET A 508 0.82 31.60 -14.69
N ASP A 509 0.93 32.89 -14.50
CA ASP A 509 2.20 33.54 -14.22
C ASP A 509 2.56 33.38 -12.74
N TYR A 510 3.86 33.25 -12.47
CA TYR A 510 4.40 33.24 -11.11
C TYR A 510 5.21 34.54 -10.87
N PRO A 511 4.62 35.58 -10.26
CA PRO A 511 5.26 36.87 -10.10
C PRO A 511 6.57 36.81 -9.29
N HIS A 512 7.59 37.52 -9.71
CA HIS A 512 8.91 37.53 -9.07
C HIS A 512 8.92 38.09 -7.65
N ASP A 513 7.95 38.94 -7.29
CA ASP A 513 7.76 39.46 -5.94
C ASP A 513 7.34 38.39 -4.93
N LEU A 514 6.78 37.28 -5.41
CA LEU A 514 6.43 36.12 -4.57
C LEU A 514 7.62 35.18 -4.32
N HIS A 515 8.69 35.27 -5.11
CA HIS A 515 9.77 34.26 -5.10
C HIS A 515 10.43 34.10 -3.73
N GLU A 516 10.66 35.18 -2.98
CA GLU A 516 11.25 35.09 -1.64
C GLU A 516 10.33 34.38 -0.64
N LEU A 517 9.04 34.76 -0.60
CA LEU A 517 8.08 34.19 0.33
C LEU A 517 7.74 32.74 -0.02
N HIS A 518 7.70 32.40 -1.31
CA HIS A 518 7.33 31.09 -1.79
C HIS A 518 8.52 30.15 -2.03
N ASN A 519 9.77 30.62 -1.85
CA ASN A 519 10.96 29.84 -2.13
C ASN A 519 10.93 28.46 -1.46
N ASP A 520 10.59 28.39 -0.18
CA ASP A 520 10.70 27.16 0.60
C ASP A 520 9.61 26.11 0.21
N TYR A 521 8.40 26.56 -0.19
CA TYR A 521 7.28 25.70 -0.56
C TYR A 521 6.46 26.24 -1.74
N PRO A 522 7.03 26.30 -2.96
CA PRO A 522 6.32 26.82 -4.13
C PRO A 522 4.98 26.14 -4.42
N LEU A 523 4.05 26.95 -4.94
CA LEU A 523 2.72 26.50 -5.40
C LEU A 523 2.82 25.72 -6.71
N ALA A 524 1.74 25.00 -7.07
CA ALA A 524 1.59 24.34 -8.36
C ALA A 524 2.80 23.49 -8.79
N PRO A 525 3.14 22.41 -8.06
CA PRO A 525 4.31 21.56 -8.35
C PRO A 525 4.17 20.81 -9.66
N GLU A 526 5.27 20.61 -10.38
CA GLU A 526 5.30 19.97 -11.68
C GLU A 526 6.19 18.72 -11.69
N LYS A 527 5.85 17.77 -12.57
CA LYS A 527 6.75 16.69 -12.94
C LYS A 527 7.70 17.21 -14.00
N ILE A 528 8.97 17.32 -13.65
CA ILE A 528 10.01 17.81 -14.56
C ILE A 528 11.16 16.81 -14.65
N LEU A 529 11.74 16.70 -15.84
CA LEU A 529 12.98 15.99 -16.08
C LEU A 529 14.14 16.93 -15.71
N ILE A 530 14.78 16.64 -14.57
CA ILE A 530 15.94 17.41 -14.14
C ILE A 530 17.12 17.12 -15.05
N LYS A 531 17.56 18.11 -15.81
CA LYS A 531 18.72 18.04 -16.69
C LYS A 531 19.95 18.58 -15.99
N LYS A 532 21.14 18.21 -16.48
CA LYS A 532 22.42 18.63 -15.88
C LYS A 532 22.58 20.15 -15.85
N GLU A 533 22.09 20.83 -16.86
CA GLU A 533 22.18 22.29 -17.01
C GLU A 533 21.35 23.05 -15.96
N MET A 534 20.35 22.40 -15.38
CA MET A 534 19.50 22.97 -14.33
C MET A 534 20.15 22.88 -12.93
N LEU A 535 21.13 22.00 -12.78
CA LEU A 535 21.78 21.76 -11.49
C LEU A 535 22.72 22.93 -11.14
N SER A 536 22.77 23.27 -9.86
CA SER A 536 23.71 24.27 -9.37
C SER A 536 25.16 23.81 -9.54
N PRO A 537 26.13 24.73 -9.61
CA PRO A 537 27.55 24.38 -9.62
C PRO A 537 27.96 23.53 -8.40
N TYR A 538 27.34 23.76 -7.25
CA TYR A 538 27.51 22.91 -6.06
C TYR A 538 27.12 21.47 -6.34
N THR A 539 25.92 21.24 -6.91
CA THR A 539 25.42 19.89 -7.22
C THR A 539 26.23 19.23 -8.32
N GLN A 540 26.66 19.99 -9.33
CA GLN A 540 27.50 19.47 -10.43
C GLN A 540 28.90 19.03 -9.98
N SER A 541 29.39 19.52 -8.83
CA SER A 541 30.71 19.16 -8.27
C SER A 541 30.77 17.73 -7.71
N PHE A 542 29.64 17.05 -7.54
CA PHE A 542 29.61 15.65 -7.06
C PHE A 542 30.06 14.68 -8.17
N PRO A 543 30.94 13.68 -7.87
CA PRO A 543 31.45 12.76 -8.85
C PRO A 543 30.43 11.80 -9.44
N ASP A 544 29.47 11.40 -8.62
CA ASP A 544 28.42 10.43 -8.97
C ASP A 544 27.16 11.16 -9.42
N GLN A 545 27.07 11.49 -10.71
CA GLN A 545 25.87 12.11 -11.28
C GLN A 545 24.79 11.05 -11.50
N VAL A 546 23.61 11.27 -10.88
CA VAL A 546 22.45 10.40 -11.08
C VAL A 546 21.87 10.62 -12.49
N VAL A 547 21.48 9.53 -13.16
CA VAL A 547 20.78 9.57 -14.45
C VAL A 547 19.55 10.47 -14.34
N ALA A 548 19.37 11.34 -15.34
CA ALA A 548 18.20 12.22 -15.45
C ALA A 548 16.89 11.42 -15.30
N SER A 549 16.07 11.81 -14.35
CA SER A 549 14.76 11.17 -14.07
C SER A 549 13.70 12.23 -13.83
N GLU A 550 12.48 11.93 -14.26
CA GLU A 550 11.33 12.78 -13.98
C GLU A 550 11.01 12.78 -12.49
N LYS A 551 10.86 13.94 -11.89
CA LYS A 551 10.57 14.14 -10.47
C LYS A 551 9.47 15.16 -10.29
N LEU A 552 8.64 14.96 -9.25
CA LEU A 552 7.72 16.01 -8.79
C LEU A 552 8.52 17.05 -8.01
N VAL A 553 8.50 18.28 -8.51
CA VAL A 553 9.30 19.40 -7.99
C VAL A 553 8.44 20.64 -7.85
N PRO A 554 8.34 21.22 -6.64
CA PRO A 554 7.85 22.59 -6.47
C PRO A 554 8.85 23.58 -7.11
N ASN A 555 8.36 24.44 -7.98
CA ASN A 555 9.18 25.40 -8.71
C ASN A 555 8.44 26.73 -8.91
N LEU A 556 9.17 27.79 -9.20
CA LEU A 556 8.70 29.16 -9.34
C LEU A 556 8.55 29.61 -10.82
N ASN A 557 8.58 28.65 -11.75
CA ASN A 557 8.31 28.96 -13.16
C ASN A 557 6.83 29.25 -13.38
N ASP A 558 6.54 30.03 -14.44
CA ASP A 558 5.18 30.14 -14.98
C ASP A 558 4.63 28.78 -15.36
N LYS A 559 3.33 28.62 -15.28
CA LYS A 559 2.64 27.36 -15.56
C LYS A 559 1.90 27.42 -16.90
N THR A 560 2.19 26.49 -17.78
CA THR A 560 1.53 26.37 -19.08
C THR A 560 0.72 25.09 -19.15
N LYS A 561 -0.56 25.19 -19.48
CA LYS A 561 -1.52 24.06 -19.54
C LYS A 561 -1.52 23.19 -18.27
N TYR A 562 -1.41 23.85 -17.14
CA TYR A 562 -1.41 23.19 -15.84
C TYR A 562 -2.81 22.75 -15.47
N VAL A 563 -2.99 21.43 -15.26
CA VAL A 563 -4.29 20.87 -14.85
C VAL A 563 -4.37 20.84 -13.33
N THR A 564 -5.39 21.46 -12.76
CA THR A 564 -5.57 21.55 -11.30
C THR A 564 -7.04 21.51 -10.90
N HIS A 565 -7.32 21.15 -9.66
CA HIS A 565 -8.63 21.21 -9.04
C HIS A 565 -8.98 22.68 -8.72
N TYR A 566 -10.24 23.07 -8.89
CA TYR A 566 -10.65 24.47 -8.70
C TYR A 566 -10.34 25.01 -7.29
N VAL A 567 -10.38 24.18 -6.26
CA VAL A 567 -10.01 24.55 -4.88
C VAL A 567 -8.56 25.02 -4.81
N ASN A 568 -7.66 24.32 -5.51
CA ASN A 568 -6.24 24.67 -5.58
C ASN A 568 -6.02 25.92 -6.42
N LEU A 569 -6.72 26.06 -7.55
CA LEU A 569 -6.61 27.25 -8.39
C LEU A 569 -6.98 28.52 -7.61
N LYS A 570 -8.12 28.49 -6.90
CA LYS A 570 -8.54 29.63 -6.05
C LYS A 570 -7.47 29.95 -5.00
N LEU A 571 -6.89 28.94 -4.38
CA LEU A 571 -5.82 29.12 -3.39
C LEU A 571 -4.58 29.74 -4.03
N TYR A 572 -4.15 29.28 -5.20
CA TYR A 572 -2.97 29.80 -5.90
C TYR A 572 -3.14 31.27 -6.28
N ILE A 573 -4.32 31.65 -6.80
CA ILE A 573 -4.63 33.04 -7.15
C ILE A 573 -4.70 33.93 -5.89
N ARG A 574 -5.34 33.45 -4.83
CA ARG A 574 -5.40 34.16 -3.54
C ARG A 574 -4.00 34.41 -2.96
N LEU A 575 -3.07 33.48 -3.17
CA LEU A 575 -1.66 33.57 -2.74
C LEU A 575 -0.77 34.34 -3.74
N GLY A 576 -1.35 34.96 -4.79
CA GLY A 576 -0.68 35.93 -5.65
C GLY A 576 -0.29 35.45 -7.04
N MET A 577 -0.46 34.16 -7.40
CA MET A 577 -0.29 33.73 -8.81
C MET A 577 -1.35 34.40 -9.68
N ARG A 578 -1.03 34.64 -10.96
CA ARG A 578 -1.94 35.33 -11.90
C ARG A 578 -2.46 34.34 -12.93
N LEU A 579 -3.79 34.13 -12.97
CA LEU A 579 -4.44 33.34 -14.01
C LEU A 579 -4.40 34.16 -15.33
N THR A 580 -3.72 33.64 -16.36
CA THR A 580 -3.59 34.31 -17.65
C THR A 580 -4.50 33.72 -18.72
N ARG A 581 -4.76 32.41 -18.66
CA ARG A 581 -5.62 31.73 -19.62
C ARG A 581 -6.26 30.47 -19.05
N ILE A 582 -7.50 30.21 -19.44
CA ILE A 582 -8.19 28.93 -19.24
C ILE A 582 -8.32 28.25 -20.61
N HIS A 583 -7.82 27.01 -20.72
CA HIS A 583 -7.88 26.23 -21.96
C HIS A 583 -9.07 25.30 -22.01
N ARG A 584 -9.31 24.55 -20.91
CA ARG A 584 -10.40 23.58 -20.79
C ARG A 584 -10.90 23.53 -19.35
N ILE A 585 -12.19 23.30 -19.17
CA ILE A 585 -12.79 23.01 -17.86
C ILE A 585 -13.59 21.72 -17.96
N LEU A 586 -13.26 20.77 -17.09
CA LEU A 586 -14.05 19.57 -16.85
C LEU A 586 -14.95 19.80 -15.66
N GLU A 587 -16.26 19.94 -15.90
CA GLU A 587 -17.31 20.02 -14.88
C GLU A 587 -17.71 18.62 -14.41
N PHE A 588 -18.10 18.49 -13.14
CA PHE A 588 -18.61 17.24 -12.55
C PHE A 588 -19.50 17.48 -11.36
N THR A 589 -20.39 16.55 -11.08
CA THR A 589 -21.14 16.49 -9.81
C THR A 589 -20.26 15.94 -8.70
N GLN A 590 -20.31 16.53 -7.50
CA GLN A 590 -19.55 16.10 -6.34
C GLN A 590 -20.36 16.06 -5.04
N HIS A 591 -19.96 15.20 -4.12
CA HIS A 591 -20.41 15.22 -2.72
C HIS A 591 -19.45 14.36 -1.87
N PRO A 592 -19.48 14.45 -0.52
CA PRO A 592 -18.54 13.73 0.36
C PRO A 592 -18.91 12.24 0.51
N TRP A 593 -18.95 11.49 -0.60
CA TRP A 593 -19.44 10.11 -0.64
C TRP A 593 -18.57 9.08 0.11
N ILE A 594 -17.27 9.36 0.30
CA ILE A 594 -16.40 8.48 1.10
C ILE A 594 -16.48 8.78 2.60
N LYS A 595 -16.92 9.99 2.97
CA LYS A 595 -16.94 10.44 4.38
C LYS A 595 -17.58 9.45 5.35
N PRO A 596 -18.78 8.85 5.09
CA PRO A 596 -19.39 7.89 6.01
C PRO A 596 -18.48 6.69 6.31
N TYR A 597 -17.69 6.23 5.33
CA TYR A 597 -16.74 5.14 5.49
C TYR A 597 -15.52 5.57 6.33
N VAL A 598 -14.98 6.75 6.08
CA VAL A 598 -13.85 7.30 6.84
C VAL A 598 -14.23 7.55 8.29
N ASP A 599 -15.39 8.14 8.54
CA ASP A 599 -15.92 8.41 9.87
C ASP A 599 -16.11 7.10 10.65
N PHE A 600 -16.76 6.10 10.04
CA PHE A 600 -16.93 4.77 10.66
C PHE A 600 -15.59 4.16 11.11
N ASN A 601 -14.58 4.15 10.25
CA ASN A 601 -13.28 3.58 10.58
C ASN A 601 -12.52 4.42 11.62
N THR A 602 -12.68 5.74 11.59
CA THR A 602 -12.09 6.65 12.58
C THR A 602 -12.69 6.43 13.95
N ASP A 603 -14.01 6.32 14.04
CA ASP A 603 -14.73 6.02 15.28
C ASP A 603 -14.33 4.65 15.82
N LYS A 604 -14.26 3.62 14.98
CA LYS A 604 -13.80 2.28 15.37
C LYS A 604 -12.35 2.30 15.86
N ARG A 605 -11.47 3.07 15.22
CA ARG A 605 -10.09 3.27 15.66
C ARG A 605 -10.00 3.93 17.05
N GLN A 606 -10.86 4.90 17.34
CA GLN A 606 -10.92 5.56 18.65
C GLN A 606 -11.43 4.60 19.74
N GLN A 607 -12.43 3.77 19.40
CA GLN A 607 -13.05 2.77 20.31
C GLN A 607 -12.19 1.50 20.45
N ALA A 608 -11.18 1.29 19.62
CA ALA A 608 -10.38 0.06 19.60
C ALA A 608 -9.64 -0.16 20.92
N THR A 609 -9.81 -1.33 21.49
CA THR A 609 -9.18 -1.75 22.75
C THR A 609 -7.81 -2.37 22.53
N THR A 610 -7.53 -2.89 21.32
CA THR A 610 -6.26 -3.53 20.96
C THR A 610 -5.48 -2.71 19.95
N ASP A 611 -4.15 -2.84 19.95
CA ASP A 611 -3.27 -2.21 18.97
C ASP A 611 -3.49 -2.81 17.56
N PHE A 612 -3.86 -4.10 17.50
CA PHE A 612 -4.22 -4.79 16.26
C PHE A 612 -5.38 -4.06 15.54
N GLU A 613 -6.47 -3.79 16.24
CA GLU A 613 -7.61 -3.07 15.67
C GLU A 613 -7.25 -1.63 15.31
N ARG A 614 -6.48 -0.92 16.14
CA ARG A 614 -6.04 0.45 15.89
C ARG A 614 -5.22 0.57 14.60
N ASP A 615 -4.26 -0.33 14.40
CA ASP A 615 -3.44 -0.38 13.20
C ASP A 615 -4.28 -0.76 11.97
N PHE A 616 -5.18 -1.73 12.11
CA PHE A 616 -6.08 -2.16 11.05
C PHE A 616 -6.98 -1.03 10.54
N TYR A 617 -7.71 -0.31 11.43
CA TYR A 617 -8.59 0.78 11.02
C TYR A 617 -7.82 1.98 10.42
N LYS A 618 -6.58 2.21 10.82
CA LYS A 618 -5.71 3.21 10.20
C LYS A 618 -5.39 2.84 8.75
N LEU A 619 -5.05 1.60 8.50
CA LEU A 619 -4.64 1.12 7.18
C LEU A 619 -5.82 1.06 6.21
N ILE A 620 -6.99 0.60 6.66
CA ILE A 620 -8.13 0.34 5.77
C ILE A 620 -8.71 1.63 5.16
N ASN A 621 -8.61 2.76 5.84
CA ASN A 621 -8.95 4.07 5.29
C ASN A 621 -8.05 4.43 4.10
N ASN A 622 -6.74 4.37 4.29
CA ASN A 622 -5.77 4.82 3.28
C ASN A 622 -5.76 3.93 2.02
N TYR A 623 -6.17 2.68 2.12
CA TYR A 623 -6.19 1.75 0.99
C TYR A 623 -7.27 2.07 -0.05
N VAL A 624 -8.37 2.75 0.32
CA VAL A 624 -9.40 3.18 -0.64
C VAL A 624 -8.80 4.13 -1.67
N PHE A 625 -8.08 5.15 -1.22
CA PHE A 625 -7.39 6.11 -2.07
C PHE A 625 -6.51 5.44 -3.14
N GLY A 626 -5.58 4.57 -2.71
CA GLY A 626 -4.68 3.89 -3.63
C GLY A 626 -5.41 3.04 -4.70
N LYS A 627 -6.59 2.48 -4.35
CA LYS A 627 -7.36 1.65 -5.27
C LYS A 627 -8.10 2.44 -6.33
N THR A 628 -8.49 3.68 -6.07
CA THR A 628 -9.14 4.55 -7.06
C THR A 628 -8.22 4.91 -8.22
N MET A 629 -6.91 5.04 -7.98
CA MET A 629 -5.90 5.40 -9.01
C MET A 629 -4.91 4.27 -9.31
N GLU A 630 -5.33 3.01 -9.20
CA GLU A 630 -4.47 1.88 -9.60
C GLU A 630 -4.05 2.02 -11.07
N ASN A 631 -2.73 2.13 -11.32
CA ASN A 631 -2.20 2.22 -12.69
C ASN A 631 -2.32 0.87 -13.39
N LEU A 632 -3.31 0.74 -14.28
CA LEU A 632 -3.58 -0.48 -15.02
C LEU A 632 -2.59 -0.71 -16.17
N ARG A 633 -1.92 0.34 -16.67
CA ARG A 633 -0.93 0.25 -17.75
C ARG A 633 0.32 -0.51 -17.31
N ASN A 634 0.70 -0.37 -16.04
CA ASN A 634 1.87 -1.03 -15.46
C ASN A 634 1.64 -2.49 -15.07
N ARG A 635 0.42 -3.03 -15.25
CA ARG A 635 0.16 -4.43 -14.97
C ARG A 635 0.94 -5.35 -15.90
N MET A 636 1.72 -6.24 -15.32
CA MET A 636 2.51 -7.22 -16.05
C MET A 636 1.65 -8.42 -16.49
N ASN A 637 2.07 -9.09 -17.55
CA ASN A 637 1.50 -10.35 -18.01
C ASN A 637 2.57 -11.44 -17.94
N VAL A 638 2.58 -12.19 -16.85
CA VAL A 638 3.48 -13.31 -16.61
C VAL A 638 2.68 -14.62 -16.70
N ASN A 639 3.21 -15.58 -17.40
CA ASN A 639 2.65 -16.92 -17.52
C ASN A 639 3.70 -17.94 -17.08
N LEU A 640 3.30 -18.83 -16.19
CA LEU A 640 4.06 -20.02 -15.86
C LEU A 640 3.57 -21.15 -16.75
N ALA A 641 4.45 -21.81 -17.48
CA ALA A 641 4.12 -22.92 -18.37
C ALA A 641 4.96 -24.15 -18.04
N ASN A 642 4.28 -25.24 -17.76
CA ASN A 642 4.82 -26.56 -17.49
C ASN A 642 4.59 -27.53 -18.67
N ASP A 643 4.03 -27.04 -19.77
CA ASP A 643 3.80 -27.77 -21.02
C ASP A 643 4.54 -27.08 -22.16
N GLN A 644 5.33 -27.87 -22.90
CA GLN A 644 6.15 -27.40 -24.01
C GLN A 644 5.32 -26.79 -25.14
N ILE A 645 4.11 -27.36 -25.44
CA ILE A 645 3.24 -26.84 -26.51
C ILE A 645 2.73 -25.45 -26.11
N LYS A 646 2.26 -25.33 -24.86
CA LYS A 646 1.80 -24.05 -24.29
C LYS A 646 2.93 -23.01 -24.26
N ALA A 647 4.15 -23.41 -23.84
CA ALA A 647 5.33 -22.53 -23.84
C ALA A 647 5.68 -22.01 -25.24
N LYS A 648 5.79 -22.92 -26.22
CA LYS A 648 6.05 -22.55 -27.62
C LYS A 648 5.01 -21.59 -28.19
N LYS A 649 3.72 -21.79 -27.91
CA LYS A 649 2.63 -20.90 -28.32
C LYS A 649 2.74 -19.51 -27.70
N LEU A 650 3.11 -19.43 -26.44
CA LEU A 650 3.27 -18.17 -25.72
C LEU A 650 4.51 -17.39 -26.21
N ILE A 651 5.62 -18.09 -26.49
CA ILE A 651 6.85 -17.51 -27.03
C ILE A 651 6.65 -17.00 -28.45
N ALA A 652 5.89 -17.72 -29.29
CA ALA A 652 5.57 -17.29 -30.66
C ALA A 652 4.62 -16.09 -30.73
N SER A 653 4.05 -15.63 -29.59
CA SER A 653 3.17 -14.48 -29.56
C SER A 653 3.92 -13.18 -29.84
N PRO A 654 3.38 -12.24 -30.68
CA PRO A 654 3.96 -10.91 -30.88
C PRO A 654 4.17 -10.08 -29.62
N THR A 655 3.52 -10.47 -28.52
CA THR A 655 3.63 -9.81 -27.22
C THR A 655 4.76 -10.38 -26.34
N PHE A 656 5.48 -11.38 -26.82
CA PHE A 656 6.62 -11.99 -26.10
C PHE A 656 7.70 -10.94 -25.81
N LYS A 657 8.21 -10.95 -24.57
CA LYS A 657 9.25 -10.04 -24.12
C LYS A 657 10.48 -10.78 -23.60
N HIS A 658 10.27 -11.76 -22.74
CA HIS A 658 11.36 -12.44 -22.04
C HIS A 658 10.92 -13.84 -21.59
N LEU A 659 11.89 -14.77 -21.52
CA LEU A 659 11.73 -16.13 -20.99
C LEU A 659 12.78 -16.36 -19.91
N GLU A 660 12.36 -16.99 -18.81
CA GLU A 660 13.25 -17.53 -17.79
C GLU A 660 12.93 -19.00 -17.53
N ILE A 661 13.95 -19.83 -17.45
CA ILE A 661 13.84 -21.24 -17.09
C ILE A 661 13.95 -21.36 -15.57
N ILE A 662 12.87 -21.75 -14.91
CA ILE A 662 12.84 -21.91 -13.45
C ILE A 662 13.46 -23.25 -13.05
N ASN A 663 13.01 -24.34 -13.73
CA ASN A 663 13.57 -25.69 -13.58
C ASN A 663 13.34 -26.50 -14.88
N SER A 664 13.63 -27.81 -14.90
CA SER A 664 13.48 -28.70 -16.07
C SER A 664 12.05 -28.74 -16.64
N ASP A 665 11.07 -28.48 -15.79
CA ASP A 665 9.64 -28.69 -16.10
C ASP A 665 8.80 -27.41 -16.08
N LEU A 666 9.41 -26.26 -15.72
CA LEU A 666 8.70 -24.98 -15.55
C LEU A 666 9.46 -23.81 -16.15
N VAL A 667 8.79 -23.07 -17.02
CA VAL A 667 9.31 -21.83 -17.58
C VAL A 667 8.39 -20.65 -17.27
N MET A 668 8.98 -19.50 -16.99
CA MET A 668 8.31 -18.22 -16.85
C MET A 668 8.39 -17.44 -18.16
N ILE A 669 7.25 -16.99 -18.66
CA ILE A 669 7.15 -16.25 -19.91
C ILE A 669 6.52 -14.88 -19.60
N HIS A 670 7.33 -13.85 -19.76
CA HIS A 670 6.89 -12.45 -19.65
C HIS A 670 6.44 -11.94 -21.00
N ARG A 671 5.23 -11.41 -21.06
CA ARG A 671 4.63 -10.81 -22.25
C ARG A 671 4.17 -9.39 -21.96
N LEU A 672 4.10 -8.56 -22.97
CA LEU A 672 3.48 -7.25 -22.89
C LEU A 672 1.99 -7.41 -22.54
N LYS A 673 1.47 -6.56 -21.67
CA LYS A 673 0.03 -6.46 -21.41
C LYS A 673 -0.63 -5.74 -22.58
N ALA A 674 -0.97 -6.51 -23.61
CA ALA A 674 -1.44 -5.96 -24.88
C ALA A 674 -2.79 -5.24 -24.80
N LYS A 675 -3.66 -5.63 -23.88
CA LYS A 675 -5.00 -5.04 -23.71
C LYS A 675 -5.25 -4.67 -22.25
N ILE A 676 -5.69 -3.44 -22.05
CA ILE A 676 -6.12 -2.90 -20.74
C ILE A 676 -7.54 -2.35 -20.86
N HIS A 677 -8.27 -2.37 -19.77
CA HIS A 677 -9.60 -1.80 -19.64
C HIS A 677 -9.60 -0.76 -18.52
N GLN A 678 -9.76 0.50 -18.88
CA GLN A 678 -9.65 1.65 -17.98
C GLN A 678 -10.95 1.83 -17.18
N ASN A 679 -11.11 1.08 -16.10
CA ASN A 679 -12.33 1.03 -15.28
C ASN A 679 -12.13 1.49 -13.83
N LYS A 680 -11.22 2.43 -13.62
CA LYS A 680 -10.98 3.03 -12.30
C LYS A 680 -11.48 4.47 -12.24
N PRO A 681 -12.06 4.91 -11.10
CA PRO A 681 -12.46 6.31 -10.91
C PRO A 681 -11.22 7.16 -10.56
N ILE A 682 -10.30 7.33 -11.53
CA ILE A 682 -9.00 7.99 -11.31
C ILE A 682 -9.16 9.47 -10.90
N TYR A 683 -10.25 10.10 -11.29
CA TYR A 683 -10.61 11.46 -10.91
C TYR A 683 -10.78 11.61 -9.38
N THR A 684 -11.27 10.56 -8.70
CA THR A 684 -11.37 10.55 -7.22
C THR A 684 -9.99 10.67 -6.58
N GLY A 685 -9.05 9.83 -7.02
CA GLY A 685 -7.67 9.88 -6.51
C GLY A 685 -6.94 11.16 -6.87
N PHE A 686 -7.18 11.72 -8.08
CA PHE A 686 -6.67 13.03 -8.48
C PHE A 686 -7.17 14.12 -7.51
N SER A 687 -8.49 14.19 -7.26
CA SER A 687 -9.08 15.20 -6.37
C SER A 687 -8.58 15.06 -4.93
N ILE A 688 -8.43 13.82 -4.41
CA ILE A 688 -7.85 13.58 -3.07
C ILE A 688 -6.42 14.15 -2.98
N LEU A 689 -5.58 13.92 -4.00
CA LEU A 689 -4.21 14.45 -4.04
C LEU A 689 -4.17 15.99 -4.12
N GLU A 690 -5.08 16.59 -4.90
CA GLU A 690 -5.15 18.04 -5.02
C GLU A 690 -5.67 18.68 -3.70
N ILE A 691 -6.75 18.17 -3.13
CA ILE A 691 -7.33 18.66 -1.86
C ILE A 691 -6.33 18.49 -0.70
N SER A 692 -5.59 17.38 -0.66
CA SER A 692 -4.54 17.19 0.37
C SER A 692 -3.44 18.24 0.27
N LYS A 693 -2.98 18.58 -0.95
CA LYS A 693 -2.02 19.68 -1.16
C LYS A 693 -2.60 21.04 -0.75
N ALA A 694 -3.86 21.31 -1.08
CA ALA A 694 -4.53 22.55 -0.66
C ALA A 694 -4.57 22.70 0.86
N HIS A 695 -4.83 21.60 1.60
CA HIS A 695 -4.80 21.60 3.05
C HIS A 695 -3.41 21.93 3.61
N MET A 696 -2.36 21.29 3.06
CA MET A 696 -0.98 21.57 3.46
C MET A 696 -0.57 23.02 3.14
N TYR A 697 -0.92 23.53 1.95
CA TYR A 697 -0.65 24.92 1.59
C TYR A 697 -1.37 25.92 2.50
N ARG A 698 -2.65 25.68 2.83
CA ARG A 698 -3.41 26.55 3.77
C ARG A 698 -2.70 26.62 5.13
N PHE A 699 -2.27 25.50 5.68
CA PHE A 699 -1.55 25.53 6.95
C PHE A 699 -0.22 26.30 6.84
N HIS A 700 0.56 26.05 5.81
CA HIS A 700 1.84 26.70 5.60
C HIS A 700 1.69 28.24 5.42
N TYR A 701 0.82 28.66 4.51
CA TYR A 701 0.68 30.08 4.16
C TYR A 701 -0.24 30.84 5.12
N ASP A 702 -1.39 30.30 5.48
CA ASP A 702 -2.43 30.99 6.23
C ASP A 702 -2.18 30.95 7.75
N VAL A 703 -1.41 29.97 8.25
CA VAL A 703 -1.10 29.83 9.67
C VAL A 703 0.36 30.19 9.94
N MET A 704 1.31 29.44 9.36
CA MET A 704 2.73 29.59 9.71
C MET A 704 3.32 30.89 9.15
N LEU A 705 3.22 31.13 7.84
CA LEU A 705 3.78 32.35 7.25
C LEU A 705 2.97 33.60 7.61
N ALA A 706 1.66 33.48 7.82
CA ALA A 706 0.85 34.62 8.30
C ALA A 706 1.30 35.08 9.68
N LYS A 707 1.74 34.17 10.55
CA LYS A 707 2.22 34.49 11.90
C LYS A 707 3.68 34.97 11.92
N TYR A 708 4.57 34.26 11.22
CA TYR A 708 6.02 34.44 11.40
C TYR A 708 6.71 35.09 10.18
N GLY A 709 6.04 35.20 9.04
CA GLY A 709 6.64 35.71 7.81
C GLY A 709 7.91 34.96 7.42
N LEU A 710 8.97 35.69 7.12
CA LEU A 710 10.30 35.16 6.76
C LEU A 710 11.11 34.60 7.95
N ASP A 711 10.64 34.78 9.19
CA ASP A 711 11.22 34.16 10.38
C ASP A 711 10.82 32.66 10.51
N CYS A 712 9.90 32.18 9.68
CA CYS A 712 9.57 30.77 9.52
C CYS A 712 10.21 30.21 8.26
N ARG A 713 11.24 29.37 8.41
CA ARG A 713 11.90 28.69 7.30
C ARG A 713 11.51 27.22 7.30
N LEU A 714 11.07 26.73 6.16
CA LEU A 714 10.79 25.29 5.99
C LEU A 714 12.10 24.52 5.82
N LEU A 715 12.36 23.56 6.70
CA LEU A 715 13.50 22.65 6.58
C LEU A 715 13.18 21.53 5.60
N PHE A 716 12.09 20.80 5.85
CA PHE A 716 11.57 19.82 4.89
C PHE A 716 10.05 19.68 4.96
N THR A 717 9.50 19.12 3.90
CA THR A 717 8.15 18.55 3.85
C THR A 717 8.21 17.16 3.26
N ASP A 718 7.35 16.26 3.76
CA ASP A 718 7.18 14.91 3.21
C ASP A 718 5.70 14.52 3.15
N THR A 719 5.00 15.04 2.16
CA THR A 719 3.59 14.75 1.86
C THR A 719 2.61 15.34 2.88
N ASP A 720 2.63 14.91 4.11
CA ASP A 720 1.72 15.21 5.22
C ASP A 720 2.42 15.86 6.42
N SER A 721 3.71 16.09 6.32
CA SER A 721 4.49 16.66 7.42
C SER A 721 5.30 17.89 7.03
N PHE A 722 5.55 18.74 8.01
CA PHE A 722 6.43 19.89 7.93
C PHE A 722 7.44 19.91 9.07
N CYS A 723 8.68 20.26 8.77
CA CYS A 723 9.67 20.62 9.77
C CYS A 723 10.13 22.05 9.51
N TYR A 724 9.97 22.89 10.50
CA TYR A 724 10.27 24.32 10.43
C TYR A 724 11.43 24.71 11.33
N SER A 725 12.17 25.73 10.94
CA SER A 725 13.02 26.54 11.81
C SER A 725 12.33 27.91 12.00
N ILE A 726 12.00 28.27 13.24
CA ILE A 726 11.17 29.41 13.56
C ILE A 726 11.97 30.34 14.51
N ARG A 727 12.06 31.60 14.17
CA ARG A 727 12.59 32.65 15.07
C ARG A 727 11.43 33.27 15.81
N THR A 728 11.41 33.11 17.12
CA THR A 728 10.38 33.66 18.01
C THR A 728 10.87 33.57 19.46
N ASP A 729 10.28 34.31 20.37
CA ASP A 729 10.60 34.28 21.79
C ASP A 729 10.21 32.96 22.44
N ASP A 730 9.00 32.42 22.14
CA ASP A 730 8.55 31.11 22.57
C ASP A 730 7.50 30.52 21.60
N VAL A 731 7.86 29.41 20.96
CA VAL A 731 6.98 28.72 20.01
C VAL A 731 5.74 28.14 20.68
N TYR A 732 5.84 27.73 21.94
CA TYR A 732 4.68 27.12 22.64
C TYR A 732 3.65 28.19 23.04
N ASP A 733 4.07 29.37 23.40
CA ASP A 733 3.17 30.52 23.61
C ASP A 733 2.46 30.88 22.30
N ASP A 734 3.18 30.88 21.20
CA ASP A 734 2.64 31.16 19.86
C ASP A 734 1.60 30.12 19.43
N MET A 735 1.86 28.85 19.69
CA MET A 735 0.96 27.72 19.32
C MET A 735 -0.42 27.84 19.97
N THR A 736 -0.55 28.57 21.08
CA THR A 736 -1.86 28.86 21.69
C THR A 736 -2.81 29.58 20.73
N THR A 737 -2.27 30.42 19.82
CA THR A 737 -3.05 31.26 18.89
C THR A 737 -3.66 30.44 17.73
N PHE A 738 -3.10 29.27 17.41
CA PHE A 738 -3.58 28.38 16.36
C PHE A 738 -3.78 26.92 16.82
N LEU A 739 -4.07 26.75 18.13
CA LEU A 739 -4.28 25.43 18.76
C LEU A 739 -5.42 24.65 18.09
N ASP A 740 -6.39 25.32 17.46
CA ASP A 740 -7.47 24.66 16.72
C ASP A 740 -6.98 23.85 15.50
N HIS A 741 -5.80 24.15 14.98
CA HIS A 741 -5.17 23.41 13.90
C HIS A 741 -4.32 22.22 14.41
N LEU A 742 -4.03 22.16 15.72
CA LEU A 742 -3.09 21.21 16.29
C LEU A 742 -3.78 20.07 17.02
N ASP A 743 -3.11 18.90 17.04
CA ASP A 743 -3.40 17.76 17.92
C ASP A 743 -2.26 17.64 18.94
N THR A 744 -2.49 18.14 20.15
CA THR A 744 -1.53 18.11 21.27
C THR A 744 -1.85 17.03 22.30
N SER A 745 -2.69 16.05 21.94
CA SER A 745 -3.11 14.97 22.84
C SER A 745 -1.99 14.01 23.22
N SER A 746 -0.86 14.06 22.53
CA SER A 746 0.35 13.26 22.83
C SER A 746 1.35 13.96 23.72
N TYR A 747 1.10 15.24 24.08
CA TYR A 747 1.95 15.97 25.01
C TYR A 747 1.87 15.38 26.42
N PRO A 748 2.89 15.55 27.26
CA PRO A 748 2.79 15.26 28.69
C PRO A 748 1.58 16.00 29.30
N LYS A 749 0.90 15.38 30.25
CA LYS A 749 -0.34 15.95 30.83
C LYS A 749 -0.14 17.26 31.60
N ASP A 750 1.07 17.50 32.05
CA ASP A 750 1.53 18.72 32.72
C ASP A 750 2.01 19.80 31.74
N HIS A 751 2.09 19.51 30.46
CA HIS A 751 2.47 20.48 29.45
C HIS A 751 1.35 21.54 29.25
N PRO A 752 1.66 22.84 29.20
CA PRO A 752 0.65 23.91 29.07
C PRO A 752 -0.32 23.78 27.89
N LEU A 753 0.16 23.18 26.79
CA LEU A 753 -0.64 22.98 25.57
C LEU A 753 -1.37 21.63 25.52
N TYR A 754 -1.29 20.78 26.57
CA TYR A 754 -1.98 19.51 26.54
C TYR A 754 -3.48 19.68 26.42
N THR A 755 -4.08 19.06 25.41
CA THR A 755 -5.54 18.96 25.28
C THR A 755 -5.92 17.73 24.48
N SER A 756 -7.00 17.08 24.85
CA SER A 756 -7.61 15.95 24.09
C SER A 756 -8.62 16.41 23.04
N ARG A 757 -8.90 17.71 22.91
CA ARG A 757 -9.96 18.27 22.04
C ARG A 757 -9.84 17.81 20.58
N ASN A 758 -8.61 17.83 20.02
CA ASN A 758 -8.33 17.47 18.64
C ASN A 758 -7.66 16.08 18.50
N ALA A 759 -7.75 15.23 19.52
CA ALA A 759 -7.09 13.93 19.55
C ALA A 759 -7.41 13.09 18.31
N LYS A 760 -6.40 12.79 17.49
CA LYS A 760 -6.49 12.05 16.24
C LYS A 760 -7.49 12.64 15.22
N GLY A 761 -7.84 13.92 15.33
CA GLY A 761 -8.71 14.61 14.38
C GLY A 761 -8.10 14.62 12.97
N LEU A 762 -8.93 14.31 11.95
CA LEU A 762 -8.46 14.27 10.56
C LEU A 762 -7.92 15.64 10.12
N GLY A 763 -6.72 15.66 9.54
CA GLY A 763 -6.06 16.87 9.05
C GLY A 763 -5.53 17.80 10.16
N LYS A 764 -5.68 17.46 11.44
CA LYS A 764 -5.04 18.21 12.53
C LYS A 764 -3.56 17.88 12.60
N PHE A 765 -2.72 18.89 12.84
CA PHE A 765 -1.27 18.73 12.87
C PHE A 765 -0.80 18.30 14.27
N LYS A 766 -0.17 17.15 14.32
CA LYS A 766 0.41 16.57 15.52
C LYS A 766 1.89 16.91 15.60
N ASP A 767 2.36 17.36 16.74
CA ASP A 767 3.80 17.49 17.01
C ASP A 767 4.43 16.09 17.13
N GLU A 768 5.36 15.81 16.25
CA GLU A 768 6.08 14.53 16.19
C GLU A 768 7.13 14.39 17.31
N CYS A 769 7.44 15.48 18.02
CA CYS A 769 8.35 15.48 19.16
C CYS A 769 7.63 15.49 20.52
N ASN A 770 6.28 15.45 20.52
CA ASN A 770 5.44 15.32 21.71
C ASN A 770 5.71 16.41 22.76
N GLY A 771 5.92 17.65 22.34
CA GLY A 771 6.20 18.80 23.22
C GLY A 771 7.66 18.99 23.63
N VAL A 772 8.57 18.18 23.07
CA VAL A 772 10.03 18.37 23.28
C VAL A 772 10.59 19.22 22.14
N ALA A 773 11.26 20.33 22.47
CA ALA A 773 11.89 21.20 21.48
C ALA A 773 13.15 20.53 20.90
N PRO A 774 13.21 20.21 19.58
CA PRO A 774 14.40 19.63 18.98
C PRO A 774 15.60 20.56 18.97
N LEU A 775 16.79 19.98 19.03
CA LEU A 775 18.07 20.69 19.15
C LEU A 775 18.66 21.03 17.77
N GLU A 776 18.70 20.08 16.86
CA GLU A 776 19.42 20.22 15.59
C GLU A 776 18.80 19.38 14.48
N PHE A 777 18.77 19.95 13.27
CA PHE A 777 18.31 19.28 12.06
C PHE A 777 19.41 19.24 11.01
N VAL A 778 19.58 18.08 10.38
CA VAL A 778 20.46 17.88 9.23
C VAL A 778 19.69 17.13 8.13
N GLY A 779 19.49 17.77 6.99
CA GLY A 779 18.84 17.20 5.82
C GLY A 779 19.80 17.07 4.64
N LEU A 780 19.83 15.90 3.99
CA LEU A 780 20.69 15.66 2.84
C LEU A 780 19.89 15.72 1.52
N ARG A 781 18.77 15.04 1.46
CA ARG A 781 17.80 15.05 0.35
C ARG A 781 16.47 14.52 0.82
N SER A 782 15.45 14.62 -0.05
CA SER A 782 14.12 14.08 0.22
C SER A 782 14.18 12.68 0.84
N LYS A 783 13.54 12.49 2.01
CA LYS A 783 13.52 11.24 2.80
C LYS A 783 14.91 10.77 3.29
N MET A 784 15.81 11.70 3.50
CA MET A 784 17.14 11.45 4.06
C MET A 784 17.54 12.62 4.98
N TYR A 785 17.22 12.50 6.26
CA TYR A 785 17.46 13.51 7.28
C TYR A 785 17.67 12.91 8.66
N SER A 786 18.23 13.71 9.55
CA SER A 786 18.37 13.43 10.98
C SER A 786 17.91 14.63 11.78
N LEU A 787 17.02 14.41 12.76
CA LEU A 787 16.53 15.37 13.71
C LEU A 787 16.96 14.94 15.12
N LEU A 788 17.84 15.69 15.73
CA LEU A 788 18.26 15.50 17.10
C LEU A 788 17.21 16.13 18.02
N VAL A 789 16.39 15.31 18.68
CA VAL A 789 15.32 15.78 19.56
C VAL A 789 15.87 16.10 20.95
N SER A 790 16.69 15.21 21.48
CA SER A 790 17.44 15.39 22.73
C SER A 790 18.79 14.67 22.64
N ARG A 791 19.64 14.76 23.65
CA ARG A 791 20.93 14.02 23.66
C ARG A 791 20.75 12.51 23.53
N GLU A 792 19.62 12.00 23.97
CA GLU A 792 19.30 10.55 23.98
C GLU A 792 18.38 10.15 22.81
N GLN A 793 17.69 11.09 22.19
CA GLN A 793 16.68 10.80 21.18
C GLN A 793 16.98 11.46 19.84
N THR A 794 17.13 10.65 18.80
CA THR A 794 17.29 11.12 17.43
C THR A 794 16.29 10.44 16.52
N LYS A 795 15.59 11.23 15.70
CA LYS A 795 14.75 10.72 14.60
C LYS A 795 15.54 10.76 13.30
N MET A 796 15.79 9.59 12.70
CA MET A 796 16.56 9.48 11.46
C MET A 796 15.80 8.72 10.40
N THR A 797 15.95 9.14 9.16
CA THR A 797 15.47 8.39 7.99
C THR A 797 16.49 8.44 6.86
N ALA A 798 16.70 7.29 6.22
CA ALA A 798 17.50 7.16 5.00
C ALA A 798 16.81 6.13 4.08
N LYS A 799 15.93 6.62 3.20
CA LYS A 799 15.11 5.77 2.34
C LYS A 799 15.97 4.83 1.50
N GLY A 800 15.64 3.54 1.60
CA GLY A 800 16.28 2.47 0.83
C GLY A 800 17.47 1.82 1.53
N VAL A 801 17.84 2.26 2.72
CA VAL A 801 18.77 1.60 3.62
C VAL A 801 17.99 0.79 4.64
N LYS A 802 18.54 -0.33 5.09
CA LYS A 802 17.92 -1.20 6.07
C LYS A 802 17.81 -0.49 7.42
N LYS A 803 16.63 -0.51 8.04
CA LYS A 803 16.37 0.22 9.30
C LYS A 803 17.34 -0.21 10.41
N SER A 804 17.58 -1.52 10.59
CA SER A 804 18.53 -2.04 11.58
C SER A 804 19.97 -1.55 11.35
N TYR A 805 20.37 -1.34 10.07
CA TYR A 805 21.68 -0.77 9.77
C TYR A 805 21.74 0.71 10.20
N ILE A 806 20.68 1.50 9.90
CA ILE A 806 20.62 2.91 10.30
C ILE A 806 20.72 3.03 11.82
N GLU A 807 19.93 2.26 12.56
CA GLU A 807 19.86 2.29 14.02
C GLU A 807 21.21 1.95 14.70
N LYS A 808 22.06 1.13 14.04
CA LYS A 808 23.34 0.67 14.62
C LYS A 808 24.56 1.42 14.14
N HIS A 809 24.55 1.86 12.88
CA HIS A 809 25.74 2.33 12.20
C HIS A 809 25.68 3.80 11.77
N VAL A 810 24.52 4.45 11.93
CA VAL A 810 24.32 5.84 11.50
C VAL A 810 23.96 6.71 12.71
N THR A 811 24.69 7.82 12.86
CA THR A 811 24.43 8.81 13.91
C THR A 811 24.12 10.16 13.31
N HIS A 812 23.56 11.06 14.13
CA HIS A 812 23.35 12.46 13.74
C HIS A 812 24.65 13.13 13.25
N GLN A 813 25.77 12.84 13.90
CA GLN A 813 27.07 13.38 13.53
C GLN A 813 27.56 12.90 12.15
N ILE A 814 27.21 11.67 11.74
CA ILE A 814 27.54 11.17 10.39
C ILE A 814 26.74 11.93 9.33
N PHE A 815 25.46 12.27 9.61
CA PHE A 815 24.67 13.14 8.73
C PHE A 815 25.32 14.53 8.61
N LEU A 816 25.69 15.14 9.72
CA LEU A 816 26.34 16.46 9.75
C LEU A 816 27.68 16.44 8.99
N HIS A 817 28.52 15.46 9.24
CA HIS A 817 29.78 15.28 8.52
C HIS A 817 29.56 15.10 7.01
N THR A 818 28.56 14.29 6.63
CA THR A 818 28.21 14.07 5.21
C THR A 818 27.79 15.37 4.53
N LEU A 819 26.99 16.19 5.21
CA LEU A 819 26.57 17.50 4.69
C LEU A 819 27.75 18.47 4.52
N GLN A 820 28.59 18.63 5.58
CA GLN A 820 29.69 19.60 5.61
C GLN A 820 30.82 19.26 4.66
N ASN A 821 31.15 17.97 4.52
CA ASN A 821 32.30 17.51 3.75
C ASN A 821 31.93 16.96 2.36
N LYS A 822 30.69 17.08 1.92
CA LYS A 822 30.17 16.58 0.62
C LYS A 822 30.49 15.09 0.40
N THR A 823 30.50 14.30 1.46
CA THR A 823 30.87 12.89 1.38
C THR A 823 29.71 12.00 0.98
N CYS A 824 30.04 10.78 0.62
CA CYS A 824 29.08 9.70 0.38
C CYS A 824 29.46 8.51 1.25
N THR A 825 28.53 7.96 2.00
CA THR A 825 28.76 6.76 2.82
C THR A 825 28.09 5.54 2.18
N VAL A 826 28.71 4.38 2.31
CA VAL A 826 28.21 3.11 1.76
C VAL A 826 27.82 2.19 2.90
N ALA A 827 26.56 1.77 2.90
CA ALA A 827 26.07 0.72 3.79
C ALA A 827 26.38 -0.65 3.20
N ARG A 828 26.88 -1.55 4.07
CA ARG A 828 27.08 -2.97 3.77
C ARG A 828 26.21 -3.79 4.70
N PHE A 829 25.28 -4.54 4.18
CA PHE A 829 24.36 -5.36 4.98
C PHE A 829 23.88 -6.57 4.19
N LEU A 830 23.48 -7.61 4.92
CA LEU A 830 22.91 -8.82 4.32
C LEU A 830 21.43 -8.61 4.00
N ASN A 831 20.99 -9.16 2.87
CA ASN A 831 19.59 -9.16 2.48
C ASN A 831 19.25 -10.43 1.66
N PHE A 832 17.97 -10.79 1.64
CA PHE A 832 17.48 -11.87 0.79
C PHE A 832 17.24 -11.39 -0.63
N ARG A 833 17.68 -12.16 -1.59
CA ARG A 833 17.39 -11.98 -3.01
C ARG A 833 17.00 -13.29 -3.66
N SER A 834 16.05 -13.22 -4.58
CA SER A 834 15.73 -14.34 -5.46
C SER A 834 16.21 -14.07 -6.88
N ARG A 835 16.66 -15.11 -7.53
CA ARG A 835 16.90 -15.16 -8.98
C ARG A 835 16.46 -16.52 -9.49
N ASN A 836 15.58 -16.54 -10.51
CA ASN A 836 14.94 -17.75 -11.00
C ASN A 836 14.32 -18.59 -9.85
N HIS A 837 13.64 -17.91 -8.92
CA HIS A 837 13.08 -18.47 -7.70
C HIS A 837 14.07 -19.25 -6.79
N THR A 838 15.38 -19.06 -6.96
CA THR A 838 16.39 -19.52 -5.99
C THR A 838 16.64 -18.38 -5.00
N LEU A 839 16.35 -18.62 -3.73
CA LEU A 839 16.57 -17.66 -2.64
C LEU A 839 18.00 -17.75 -2.14
N LYS A 840 18.64 -16.60 -2.01
CA LYS A 840 19.99 -16.47 -1.47
C LYS A 840 20.12 -15.30 -0.51
N THR A 841 20.93 -15.46 0.53
CA THR A 841 21.41 -14.35 1.35
C THR A 841 22.61 -13.75 0.66
N GLN A 842 22.54 -12.44 0.32
CA GLN A 842 23.60 -11.71 -0.37
C GLN A 842 24.04 -10.50 0.41
N GLN A 843 25.31 -10.17 0.33
CA GLN A 843 25.85 -8.90 0.80
C GLN A 843 25.48 -7.79 -0.19
N ILE A 844 24.78 -6.78 0.31
CA ILE A 844 24.37 -5.61 -0.46
C ILE A 844 25.27 -4.43 -0.09
N ASN A 845 25.89 -3.83 -1.11
CA ASN A 845 26.57 -2.55 -0.99
C ASN A 845 25.67 -1.48 -1.58
N LYS A 846 25.31 -0.49 -0.77
CA LYS A 846 24.39 0.57 -1.19
C LYS A 846 24.82 1.92 -0.62
N ILE A 847 24.68 2.99 -1.40
CA ILE A 847 24.84 4.35 -0.88
C ILE A 847 23.86 4.53 0.29
N CYS A 848 24.39 4.79 1.46
CA CYS A 848 23.65 5.05 2.70
C CYS A 848 23.24 6.50 2.77
N LEU A 849 24.22 7.39 2.86
CA LEU A 849 24.02 8.84 2.89
C LEU A 849 24.79 9.50 1.73
N SER A 850 24.21 10.54 1.18
CA SER A 850 24.85 11.37 0.15
C SER A 850 24.30 12.80 0.26
N ALA A 851 25.20 13.75 0.22
CA ALA A 851 24.86 15.16 0.20
C ALA A 851 24.36 15.66 -1.17
N TYR A 852 24.31 14.80 -2.18
CA TYR A 852 23.73 15.11 -3.49
C TYR A 852 22.21 15.25 -3.40
N ASP A 853 21.66 16.38 -3.85
CA ASP A 853 20.21 16.56 -4.08
C ASP A 853 20.01 17.35 -5.38
N ASP A 854 19.00 16.99 -6.15
CA ASP A 854 18.68 17.57 -7.45
C ASP A 854 17.23 18.09 -7.56
N LYS A 855 16.49 18.10 -6.45
CA LYS A 855 15.14 18.68 -6.44
C LYS A 855 15.11 20.18 -6.24
N ARG A 856 16.24 20.75 -5.86
CA ARG A 856 16.41 22.20 -5.65
C ARG A 856 17.77 22.66 -6.14
N PHE A 857 17.89 23.92 -6.42
CA PHE A 857 19.16 24.57 -6.75
C PHE A 857 19.91 24.86 -5.47
N LEU A 858 20.90 24.03 -5.11
CA LEU A 858 21.68 24.17 -3.88
C LEU A 858 22.65 25.33 -3.98
N LEU A 859 22.74 26.18 -2.94
CA LEU A 859 23.71 27.27 -2.89
C LEU A 859 25.11 26.75 -2.50
N TRP A 860 26.11 27.60 -2.65
CA TRP A 860 27.52 27.27 -2.39
C TRP A 860 27.82 26.83 -0.96
N ASP A 861 27.04 27.27 0.00
CA ASP A 861 27.14 26.85 1.40
C ASP A 861 26.69 25.39 1.62
N GLY A 862 26.02 24.81 0.65
CA GLY A 862 25.46 23.47 0.71
C GLY A 862 24.33 23.28 1.73
N GLN A 863 23.90 24.34 2.40
CA GLN A 863 22.87 24.32 3.44
C GLN A 863 21.57 24.96 2.98
N ASN A 864 21.67 26.06 2.24
CA ASN A 864 20.53 26.78 1.69
C ASN A 864 20.26 26.38 0.24
N SER A 865 19.03 26.58 -0.24
CA SER A 865 18.65 26.28 -1.59
C SER A 865 17.59 27.22 -2.14
N LEU A 866 17.54 27.33 -3.46
CA LEU A 866 16.49 28.04 -4.17
C LEU A 866 15.60 27.03 -4.91
N ALA A 867 14.32 27.33 -5.01
CA ALA A 867 13.44 26.57 -5.90
C ALA A 867 13.81 26.88 -7.36
N TYR A 868 13.71 25.90 -8.25
CA TYR A 868 13.92 26.15 -9.69
C TYR A 868 12.98 27.26 -10.17
N GLY A 869 13.46 28.11 -11.05
CA GLY A 869 12.76 29.29 -11.53
C GLY A 869 12.85 30.50 -10.60
N HIS A 870 13.56 30.42 -9.47
CA HIS A 870 13.80 31.59 -8.62
C HIS A 870 14.54 32.68 -9.40
N LYS A 871 14.15 33.95 -9.22
CA LYS A 871 14.72 35.11 -9.91
C LYS A 871 16.24 35.25 -9.77
N ASP A 872 16.82 34.72 -8.70
CA ASP A 872 18.26 34.81 -8.38
C ASP A 872 19.05 33.59 -8.95
N ILE A 873 18.43 32.67 -9.65
CA ILE A 873 19.13 31.63 -10.40
C ILE A 873 19.51 32.19 -11.76
N VAL A 874 20.81 32.45 -11.94
CA VAL A 874 21.38 32.99 -13.19
C VAL A 874 21.93 31.88 -14.07
#